data_53094ff39ca86163d81643f90f15be7a
#
_entry.id   53094ff39ca86163d81643f90f15be7a
#
_cell.length_a   1.000
_cell.length_b   1.000
_cell.length_c   1.000
_cell.angle_alpha   90.00
_cell.angle_beta   90.00
_cell.angle_gamma   90.00
#
_symmetry.space_group_name_H-M   'P 1'
#
loop_
_entity.id
_entity.type
_entity.pdbx_description
1 polymer ?
#
loop_
_entity_poly.entity_id
_entity_poly.type
_entity_poly.pdbx_seq_one_letter_code
_entity_poly.pdbx_strand_id
1 'polypeptide(L)'
;MRKMLSQASVDEPLTRNRERHRNTTGVKHAVIYMTSNAKLTFANETENTFVNLECTCFSVTTICLYLPFTDLDCSGYISDYELHDLFKEANLQLPGYKVREIIQKLMADGDKNKDGKIAFEEFVFLVQELKSSDIAKTFRKAINRKEGICAIGGTSELSSEGTQHSYSEEEKYAFVNWINKALENDPDCKHVLPMNPNKNDLFKVVGDGIVLCKMINLSVADTIDERAINKKKLTPFTIQENLNLALNSSSAIGCHVVNIGAEDLKAGKPHLVLGLLWQIIKIGLFADIEISRNEALAALLREGETLEDLMKLSPEELLLRWANFHLENAGGQKINNFSTDIKDSRAYFQILNQIAPKGQKEGEERIDINMSGFSEKDDLKRADFMLQQADRLGCRQFVTPADVVSGNPKLNLAFVANLFNKYPALTKPENQDIDWNLLEGESREERTFRNWMNSLGVNPHVNHLYSDLQDALVILQLYEKIKVPVDWSKVNKPPYPKLGANMKKLENCNYAIELGKQPAKFSLVGIGGQDLNDGNPTLTLAVVWQLMRRYTLNVLEDLGDGQKANDETIVNWVNGTLAEAGKTTSIQNFKDKNISTSLAVVDLIDAVQPGSINYDLVKRDNLTDEDKHNNAKYAVSVARKIGARVYALPDDLVEVNPKMVMTVFACLMGRGMKKV
;
A
#
# COMPACT_ATOMS: atom_id res chain seq x y z
N MET A 1 -1.44 30.80 -4.23
CA MET A 1 -1.55 29.69 -5.17
C MET A 1 -2.35 28.49 -4.63
N ARG A 2 -2.00 27.86 -3.50
CA ARG A 2 -2.81 26.75 -2.90
C ARG A 2 -4.27 27.14 -2.59
N LYS A 3 -4.56 28.37 -2.15
CA LYS A 3 -5.93 28.84 -1.91
C LYS A 3 -6.75 29.09 -3.18
N MET A 4 -6.11 29.33 -4.31
CA MET A 4 -6.82 29.51 -5.60
C MET A 4 -7.18 28.17 -6.27
N LEU A 5 -6.41 27.13 -6.04
CA LEU A 5 -6.65 25.81 -6.63
C LEU A 5 -7.76 25.00 -5.91
N SER A 6 -8.10 25.37 -4.66
CA SER A 6 -9.14 24.68 -3.88
C SER A 6 -10.56 25.24 -4.07
N GLN A 7 -10.76 26.30 -4.88
CA GLN A 7 -12.06 26.97 -5.08
C GLN A 7 -12.65 26.83 -6.48
N ALA A 8 -12.07 25.99 -7.35
CA ALA A 8 -12.68 25.71 -8.64
C ALA A 8 -13.75 24.62 -8.51
N SER A 9 -14.96 25.01 -8.09
CA SER A 9 -16.16 24.20 -8.33
C SER A 9 -16.62 24.40 -9.77
N VAL A 10 -16.95 23.30 -10.42
CA VAL A 10 -17.55 23.23 -11.76
C VAL A 10 -18.92 23.91 -11.73
N ASP A 11 -19.17 24.83 -12.65
CA ASP A 11 -20.41 25.54 -12.96
C ASP A 11 -20.61 26.95 -12.34
N GLU A 12 -19.75 27.91 -12.70
CA GLU A 12 -20.18 29.30 -12.78
C GLU A 12 -19.38 30.08 -13.84
N PRO A 13 -19.99 31.10 -14.51
CA PRO A 13 -19.32 31.88 -15.54
C PRO A 13 -18.33 32.87 -14.90
N LEU A 14 -17.21 33.01 -15.62
CA LEU A 14 -16.06 33.85 -15.32
C LEU A 14 -16.42 35.21 -14.63
N THR A 15 -16.27 35.27 -13.32
CA THR A 15 -16.12 36.55 -12.63
C THR A 15 -14.64 36.78 -12.32
N ARG A 16 -14.16 37.95 -12.76
CA ARG A 16 -12.80 38.43 -12.50
C ARG A 16 -12.60 38.63 -10.99
N ASN A 17 -11.99 37.70 -10.29
CA ASN A 17 -11.50 37.96 -8.94
C ASN A 17 -10.00 38.34 -9.01
N ARG A 18 -9.76 39.64 -8.86
CA ARG A 18 -8.45 40.23 -8.62
C ARG A 18 -8.15 40.18 -7.14
N GLU A 19 -7.48 39.15 -6.64
CA GLU A 19 -6.83 39.23 -5.32
C GLU A 19 -5.34 39.60 -5.51
N ARG A 20 -5.00 40.82 -5.13
CA ARG A 20 -3.62 41.30 -5.00
C ARG A 20 -3.06 40.84 -3.66
N HIS A 21 -2.20 39.83 -3.67
CA HIS A 21 -1.29 39.60 -2.54
C HIS A 21 -0.03 40.44 -2.72
N ARG A 22 0.13 41.47 -1.90
CA ARG A 22 1.41 42.16 -1.72
C ARG A 22 2.28 41.32 -0.79
N ASN A 23 3.28 40.64 -1.32
CA ASN A 23 4.44 40.23 -0.55
C ASN A 23 5.64 41.09 -0.97
N THR A 24 6.36 41.56 0.02
CA THR A 24 7.45 42.53 -0.03
C THR A 24 8.78 41.96 -0.54
N THR A 25 8.78 41.34 -1.69
CA THR A 25 9.99 41.08 -2.52
C THR A 25 9.52 41.09 -3.96
N GLY A 26 10.11 42.00 -4.76
CA GLY A 26 9.64 42.45 -6.06
C GLY A 26 9.48 41.40 -7.15
N VAL A 27 8.49 40.56 -7.06
CA VAL A 27 8.11 39.59 -8.09
C VAL A 27 7.05 40.22 -8.99
N LYS A 28 7.36 40.42 -10.28
CA LYS A 28 6.38 40.79 -11.30
C LYS A 28 5.41 39.63 -11.52
N HIS A 29 4.12 39.92 -11.56
CA HIS A 29 3.04 38.92 -11.46
C HIS A 29 2.69 38.32 -12.84
N ALA A 30 2.73 36.98 -12.96
CA ALA A 30 1.96 36.25 -13.96
C ALA A 30 0.59 35.89 -13.38
N VAL A 31 -0.49 36.14 -14.11
CA VAL A 31 -1.87 35.79 -13.69
C VAL A 31 -2.31 34.55 -14.45
N ILE A 32 -2.69 33.52 -13.70
CA ILE A 32 -3.12 32.22 -14.26
C ILE A 32 -4.64 32.15 -14.24
N TYR A 33 -5.25 31.84 -15.37
CA TYR A 33 -6.69 31.62 -15.50
C TYR A 33 -6.96 30.14 -15.84
N MET A 34 -7.87 29.50 -15.08
CA MET A 34 -8.36 28.16 -15.41
C MET A 34 -9.72 28.25 -16.10
N THR A 35 -9.87 27.56 -17.23
CA THR A 35 -11.14 27.41 -17.93
C THR A 35 -11.69 25.99 -17.79
N SER A 36 -13.00 25.82 -17.95
CA SER A 36 -13.75 24.59 -17.69
C SER A 36 -13.36 23.33 -18.48
N ASN A 37 -12.37 23.44 -19.38
CA ASN A 37 -11.92 22.33 -20.24
C ASN A 37 -10.43 22.02 -20.11
N ALA A 38 -9.87 22.08 -18.88
CA ALA A 38 -8.46 21.79 -18.62
C ALA A 38 -7.46 22.62 -19.49
N LYS A 39 -7.84 23.82 -19.88
CA LYS A 39 -6.99 24.80 -20.55
C LYS A 39 -6.49 25.81 -19.54
N LEU A 40 -5.17 25.99 -19.49
CA LEU A 40 -4.53 27.04 -18.72
C LEU A 40 -4.16 28.18 -19.67
N THR A 41 -4.61 29.39 -19.31
CA THR A 41 -4.23 30.60 -20.04
C THR A 41 -3.33 31.43 -19.14
N PHE A 42 -2.13 31.72 -19.60
CA PHE A 42 -1.18 32.59 -18.91
C PHE A 42 -1.24 33.98 -19.53
N ALA A 43 -1.35 34.98 -18.70
CA ALA A 43 -1.24 36.38 -19.14
C ALA A 43 0.01 37.00 -18.53
N ASN A 44 0.91 37.46 -19.37
CA ASN A 44 2.01 38.31 -18.95
C ASN A 44 1.53 39.77 -19.00
N GLU A 45 1.40 40.42 -17.84
CA GLU A 45 0.86 41.79 -17.74
C GLU A 45 1.76 42.85 -18.46
N THR A 46 2.99 42.50 -18.80
CA THR A 46 3.91 43.40 -19.47
C THR A 46 3.86 43.32 -21.00
N GLU A 47 3.41 42.22 -21.59
CA GLU A 47 3.48 42.03 -23.05
C GLU A 47 2.12 41.76 -23.74
N ASN A 48 1.01 41.68 -22.98
CA ASN A 48 -0.33 41.37 -23.53
C ASN A 48 -0.41 40.04 -24.32
N THR A 49 0.47 39.09 -24.05
CA THR A 49 0.50 37.78 -24.68
C THR A 49 -0.29 36.76 -23.88
N PHE A 50 -1.19 36.03 -24.54
CA PHE A 50 -1.96 34.94 -23.97
C PHE A 50 -1.50 33.62 -24.56
N VAL A 51 -1.04 32.69 -23.71
CA VAL A 51 -0.67 31.33 -24.14
C VAL A 51 -1.72 30.36 -23.65
N ASN A 52 -2.35 29.67 -24.59
CA ASN A 52 -3.33 28.63 -24.29
C ASN A 52 -2.68 27.24 -24.42
N LEU A 53 -2.58 26.51 -23.30
CA LEU A 53 -2.03 25.14 -23.26
C LEU A 53 -3.11 24.14 -22.93
N GLU A 54 -3.31 23.17 -23.81
CA GLU A 54 -4.13 21.98 -23.53
C GLU A 54 -3.26 20.93 -22.84
N CYS A 55 -3.48 20.72 -21.54
CA CYS A 55 -2.70 19.76 -20.75
C CYS A 55 -3.57 18.95 -19.80
N THR A 56 -3.21 17.68 -19.60
CA THR A 56 -3.79 16.84 -18.55
C THR A 56 -3.34 17.35 -17.17
N CYS A 57 -4.27 17.51 -16.23
CA CYS A 57 -4.12 18.20 -14.93
C CYS A 57 -2.87 17.87 -14.09
N PHE A 58 -2.24 16.73 -14.26
CA PHE A 58 -1.11 16.33 -13.40
C PHE A 58 0.25 16.93 -13.82
N SER A 59 0.45 17.24 -15.09
CA SER A 59 1.74 17.76 -15.60
C SER A 59 1.90 19.26 -15.39
N VAL A 60 0.81 20.00 -15.42
CA VAL A 60 0.83 21.47 -15.33
C VAL A 60 1.14 21.96 -13.92
N THR A 61 0.60 21.28 -12.89
CA THR A 61 0.90 21.62 -11.49
C THR A 61 2.39 21.47 -11.18
N THR A 62 3.04 20.47 -11.75
CA THR A 62 4.49 20.24 -11.60
C THR A 62 5.31 21.32 -12.29
N ILE A 63 4.90 21.74 -13.47
CA ILE A 63 5.59 22.78 -14.26
C ILE A 63 5.50 24.15 -13.58
N CYS A 64 4.31 24.51 -13.07
CA CYS A 64 4.11 25.75 -12.31
C CYS A 64 4.90 25.80 -11.00
N LEU A 65 5.25 24.64 -10.43
CA LEU A 65 6.08 24.56 -9.23
C LEU A 65 7.58 24.74 -9.54
N TYR A 66 8.04 24.35 -10.71
CA TYR A 66 9.47 24.38 -11.03
C TYR A 66 9.97 25.74 -11.57
N LEU A 67 9.11 26.50 -12.24
CA LEU A 67 9.51 27.77 -12.85
C LEU A 67 10.08 28.79 -11.87
N PRO A 68 9.46 29.06 -10.69
CA PRO A 68 9.97 30.06 -9.75
C PRO A 68 11.35 29.75 -9.16
N PHE A 69 11.81 28.50 -9.29
CA PHE A 69 13.10 28.05 -8.76
C PHE A 69 14.20 28.00 -9.81
N THR A 70 13.83 28.12 -11.10
CA THR A 70 14.76 28.10 -12.22
C THR A 70 14.97 29.49 -12.82
N ASP A 71 13.94 30.29 -12.94
CA ASP A 71 14.00 31.71 -13.37
C ASP A 71 14.28 32.59 -12.14
N LEU A 72 15.56 32.77 -11.83
CA LEU A 72 16.01 33.42 -10.60
C LEU A 72 15.91 34.96 -10.63
N ASP A 73 16.07 35.54 -11.80
CA ASP A 73 15.98 36.96 -12.00
C ASP A 73 14.58 37.47 -12.39
N CYS A 74 13.64 36.51 -12.48
CA CYS A 74 12.24 36.76 -12.89
C CYS A 74 12.13 37.44 -14.28
N SER A 75 13.03 37.10 -15.18
CA SER A 75 13.06 37.65 -16.56
C SER A 75 11.99 37.01 -17.46
N GLY A 76 11.42 35.88 -17.06
CA GLY A 76 10.50 35.04 -17.84
C GLY A 76 11.23 34.07 -18.78
N TYR A 77 12.53 33.98 -18.68
CA TYR A 77 13.41 33.09 -19.44
C TYR A 77 14.37 32.38 -18.49
N ILE A 78 14.81 31.19 -18.87
CA ILE A 78 15.83 30.44 -18.12
C ILE A 78 17.12 30.44 -18.97
N SER A 79 18.18 30.99 -18.41
CA SER A 79 19.50 31.02 -19.02
C SER A 79 20.36 29.84 -18.56
N ASP A 80 21.44 29.56 -19.31
CA ASP A 80 22.43 28.56 -18.90
C ASP A 80 23.08 28.92 -17.55
N TYR A 81 23.22 30.19 -17.25
CA TYR A 81 23.76 30.72 -16.02
C TYR A 81 22.86 30.35 -14.82
N GLU A 82 21.55 30.52 -14.96
CA GLU A 82 20.59 30.16 -13.92
C GLU A 82 20.52 28.64 -13.67
N LEU A 83 20.67 27.84 -14.71
CA LEU A 83 20.83 26.39 -14.57
C LEU A 83 22.13 26.06 -13.85
N HIS A 84 23.23 26.75 -14.10
CA HIS A 84 24.49 26.58 -13.36
C HIS A 84 24.32 26.90 -11.88
N ASP A 85 23.69 28.00 -11.54
CA ASP A 85 23.46 28.41 -10.16
C ASP A 85 22.52 27.42 -9.43
N LEU A 86 21.48 26.93 -10.11
CA LEU A 86 20.61 25.90 -9.58
C LEU A 86 21.38 24.62 -9.19
N PHE A 87 22.24 24.12 -10.08
CA PHE A 87 23.04 22.92 -9.83
C PHE A 87 24.08 23.12 -8.75
N LYS A 88 24.67 24.32 -8.66
CA LYS A 88 25.64 24.71 -7.64
C LYS A 88 25.00 24.81 -6.26
N GLU A 89 23.85 25.46 -6.14
CA GLU A 89 23.12 25.59 -4.88
C GLU A 89 22.54 24.25 -4.39
N ALA A 90 22.12 23.41 -5.32
CA ALA A 90 21.63 22.07 -5.00
C ALA A 90 22.71 21.14 -4.41
N ASN A 91 23.99 21.52 -4.53
CA ASN A 91 25.15 20.78 -4.02
C ASN A 91 25.08 19.28 -4.34
N LEU A 92 24.71 18.95 -5.57
CA LEU A 92 24.77 17.59 -6.07
C LEU A 92 26.24 17.20 -6.19
N GLN A 93 26.63 16.08 -5.61
CA GLN A 93 28.01 15.56 -5.70
C GLN A 93 28.30 15.02 -7.11
N LEU A 94 28.29 15.92 -8.09
CA LEU A 94 28.60 15.62 -9.49
C LEU A 94 29.89 16.34 -9.88
N PRO A 95 30.79 15.68 -10.64
CA PRO A 95 31.95 16.34 -11.21
C PRO A 95 31.54 17.52 -12.09
N GLY A 96 32.27 18.65 -12.03
CA GLY A 96 31.89 19.87 -12.74
C GLY A 96 31.76 19.72 -14.25
N TYR A 97 32.49 18.76 -14.87
CA TYR A 97 32.33 18.48 -16.30
C TYR A 97 30.97 17.85 -16.60
N LYS A 98 30.44 17.02 -15.66
CA LYS A 98 29.15 16.34 -15.82
C LYS A 98 27.97 17.30 -15.65
N VAL A 99 28.11 18.27 -14.76
CA VAL A 99 27.14 19.38 -14.62
C VAL A 99 27.07 20.18 -15.90
N ARG A 100 28.22 20.54 -16.50
CA ARG A 100 28.26 21.26 -17.78
C ARG A 100 27.63 20.46 -18.93
N GLU A 101 27.92 19.19 -19.03
CA GLU A 101 27.30 18.28 -20.02
C GLU A 101 25.78 18.25 -19.90
N ILE A 102 25.26 18.17 -18.68
CA ILE A 102 23.81 18.17 -18.40
C ILE A 102 23.19 19.51 -18.81
N ILE A 103 23.80 20.64 -18.44
CA ILE A 103 23.30 21.96 -18.78
C ILE A 103 23.32 22.19 -20.29
N GLN A 104 24.41 21.84 -20.97
CA GLN A 104 24.51 21.94 -22.43
C GLN A 104 23.39 21.12 -23.11
N LYS A 105 23.07 19.95 -22.58
CA LYS A 105 22.01 19.11 -23.13
C LYS A 105 20.62 19.68 -22.84
N LEU A 106 20.40 20.21 -21.63
CA LEU A 106 19.15 20.88 -21.29
C LEU A 106 18.90 22.10 -22.17
N MET A 107 19.95 22.90 -22.43
CA MET A 107 19.87 24.05 -23.35
C MET A 107 19.63 23.59 -24.79
N ALA A 108 20.34 22.57 -25.26
CA ALA A 108 20.19 22.07 -26.63
C ALA A 108 18.80 21.48 -26.91
N ASP A 109 18.22 20.79 -25.91
CA ASP A 109 16.89 20.15 -26.02
C ASP A 109 15.76 21.18 -25.74
N GLY A 110 16.00 22.18 -24.92
CA GLY A 110 15.02 23.19 -24.50
C GLY A 110 14.93 24.43 -25.39
N ASP A 111 16.06 25.02 -25.74
CA ASP A 111 16.13 26.22 -26.57
C ASP A 111 15.93 25.85 -28.04
N LYS A 112 14.68 25.83 -28.47
CA LYS A 112 14.31 25.47 -29.87
C LYS A 112 14.52 26.57 -30.87
N ASN A 113 14.44 27.80 -30.43
CA ASN A 113 14.62 28.99 -31.29
C ASN A 113 16.09 29.42 -31.41
N LYS A 114 17.00 28.84 -30.61
CA LYS A 114 18.45 29.07 -30.56
C LYS A 114 18.84 30.52 -30.20
N ASP A 115 18.08 31.12 -29.30
CA ASP A 115 18.38 32.46 -28.79
C ASP A 115 19.25 32.46 -27.52
N GLY A 116 19.65 31.29 -27.04
CA GLY A 116 20.50 31.10 -25.87
C GLY A 116 19.75 31.15 -24.55
N LYS A 117 18.41 31.08 -24.59
CA LYS A 117 17.51 31.10 -23.43
C LYS A 117 16.40 30.12 -23.63
N ILE A 118 15.82 29.64 -22.52
CA ILE A 118 14.65 28.77 -22.56
C ILE A 118 13.44 29.60 -22.11
N ALA A 119 12.55 29.91 -23.04
CA ALA A 119 11.27 30.56 -22.74
C ALA A 119 10.35 29.64 -21.96
N PHE A 120 9.34 30.19 -21.32
CA PHE A 120 8.37 29.39 -20.52
C PHE A 120 7.74 28.25 -21.34
N GLU A 121 7.36 28.49 -22.55
CA GLU A 121 6.76 27.52 -23.46
C GLU A 121 7.73 26.38 -23.79
N GLU A 122 8.98 26.74 -24.06
CA GLU A 122 10.05 25.77 -24.32
C GLU A 122 10.39 24.96 -23.10
N PHE A 123 10.35 25.56 -21.90
CA PHE A 123 10.52 24.87 -20.63
C PHE A 123 9.40 23.83 -20.36
N VAL A 124 8.16 24.17 -20.70
CA VAL A 124 7.03 23.23 -20.61
C VAL A 124 7.26 22.01 -21.50
N PHE A 125 7.69 22.22 -22.74
CA PHE A 125 8.03 21.14 -23.66
C PHE A 125 9.20 20.30 -23.14
N LEU A 126 10.25 20.94 -22.65
CA LEU A 126 11.42 20.28 -22.10
C LEU A 126 11.05 19.33 -20.94
N VAL A 127 10.21 19.79 -20.01
CA VAL A 127 9.75 18.99 -18.87
C VAL A 127 8.87 17.82 -19.33
N GLN A 128 8.11 17.97 -20.41
CA GLN A 128 7.29 16.90 -20.97
C GLN A 128 8.11 15.83 -21.70
N GLU A 129 9.06 16.23 -22.50
CA GLU A 129 9.91 15.31 -23.28
C GLU A 129 10.90 14.53 -22.40
N LEU A 130 11.39 15.17 -21.34
CA LEU A 130 12.41 14.58 -20.45
C LEU A 130 11.86 13.64 -19.37
N LYS A 131 10.56 13.29 -19.38
CA LYS A 131 9.91 12.52 -18.29
C LYS A 131 10.61 11.23 -17.88
N SER A 132 11.40 10.61 -18.72
CA SER A 132 12.03 9.30 -18.48
C SER A 132 13.58 9.31 -18.51
N SER A 133 14.22 10.42 -18.82
CA SER A 133 15.68 10.47 -18.95
C SER A 133 16.38 10.66 -17.60
N ASP A 134 17.63 10.16 -17.49
CA ASP A 134 18.45 10.35 -16.28
C ASP A 134 18.80 11.81 -16.03
N ILE A 135 18.81 12.63 -17.08
CA ILE A 135 19.01 14.07 -17.03
C ILE A 135 17.83 14.74 -16.32
N ALA A 136 16.60 14.36 -16.64
CA ALA A 136 15.40 14.89 -15.98
C ALA A 136 15.33 14.47 -14.50
N LYS A 137 15.82 13.30 -14.16
CA LYS A 137 15.96 12.86 -12.75
C LYS A 137 16.96 13.74 -12.00
N THR A 138 18.10 14.06 -12.63
CA THR A 138 19.14 14.91 -12.04
C THR A 138 18.66 16.36 -11.89
N PHE A 139 17.95 16.87 -12.89
CA PHE A 139 17.37 18.21 -12.86
C PHE A 139 16.30 18.35 -11.77
N ARG A 140 15.39 17.36 -11.64
CA ARG A 140 14.41 17.32 -10.54
C ARG A 140 15.07 17.21 -9.17
N LYS A 141 16.17 16.44 -9.03
CA LYS A 141 16.96 16.39 -7.80
C LYS A 141 17.54 17.76 -7.44
N ALA A 142 18.01 18.52 -8.42
CA ALA A 142 18.56 19.85 -8.19
C ALA A 142 17.50 20.83 -7.68
N ILE A 143 16.33 20.87 -8.32
CA ILE A 143 15.21 21.71 -7.89
C ILE A 143 14.71 21.32 -6.50
N ASN A 144 14.46 20.02 -6.24
CA ASN A 144 13.97 19.56 -4.96
C ASN A 144 14.93 19.89 -3.81
N ARG A 145 16.25 19.88 -4.04
CA ARG A 145 17.23 20.29 -3.02
C ARG A 145 17.23 21.79 -2.77
N LYS A 146 17.05 22.61 -3.81
CA LYS A 146 17.00 24.07 -3.66
C LYS A 146 15.74 24.52 -2.92
N GLU A 147 14.60 23.86 -3.16
CA GLU A 147 13.35 24.20 -2.48
C GLU A 147 13.47 24.11 -0.96
N GLY A 148 14.45 23.33 -0.43
CA GLY A 148 14.56 23.08 1.00
C GLY A 148 13.19 22.77 1.54
N ILE A 149 12.54 21.70 1.01
CA ILE A 149 11.12 21.46 1.25
C ILE A 149 10.88 21.43 2.74
N CYS A 150 10.53 22.58 3.32
CA CYS A 150 9.83 22.63 4.58
C CYS A 150 8.42 22.09 4.31
N ALA A 151 8.33 20.79 4.15
CA ALA A 151 7.04 20.14 4.16
C ALA A 151 6.40 20.42 5.52
N ILE A 152 5.12 20.67 5.51
CA ILE A 152 4.32 20.66 6.72
C ILE A 152 4.40 19.23 7.26
N GLY A 153 5.32 18.99 8.19
CA GLY A 153 5.68 17.67 8.68
C GLY A 153 7.20 17.56 8.88
N GLY A 154 7.62 16.51 9.54
CA GLY A 154 9.04 16.22 9.71
C GLY A 154 9.70 15.77 8.41
N THR A 155 11.01 15.88 8.35
CA THR A 155 11.84 15.33 7.27
C THR A 155 12.67 14.16 7.79
N SER A 156 12.80 13.11 6.99
CA SER A 156 13.73 12.03 7.32
C SER A 156 15.16 12.45 7.04
N GLU A 157 16.03 12.20 8.01
CA GLU A 157 17.47 12.35 7.81
C GLU A 157 17.92 11.31 6.78
N LEU A 158 18.52 11.75 5.70
CA LEU A 158 19.26 11.00 4.67
C LEU A 158 18.63 9.64 4.20
N SER A 159 18.05 9.65 3.02
CA SER A 159 17.95 8.42 2.23
C SER A 159 19.34 7.99 1.74
N SER A 160 19.48 6.71 1.38
CA SER A 160 20.74 6.17 0.81
C SER A 160 21.25 6.94 -0.42
N GLU A 161 20.42 7.79 -1.01
CA GLU A 161 20.74 8.65 -2.15
C GLU A 161 20.94 10.14 -1.77
N GLY A 162 20.92 10.48 -0.49
CA GLY A 162 21.08 11.85 0.00
C GLY A 162 19.90 12.78 -0.26
N THR A 163 18.72 12.25 -0.61
CA THR A 163 17.46 13.00 -0.71
C THR A 163 16.71 12.98 0.62
N GLN A 164 16.23 14.15 1.07
CA GLN A 164 15.31 14.22 2.21
C GLN A 164 13.89 13.94 1.73
N HIS A 165 13.23 12.97 2.37
CA HIS A 165 11.82 12.68 2.15
C HIS A 165 10.99 13.27 3.29
N SER A 166 9.94 14.01 2.94
CA SER A 166 8.98 14.49 3.92
C SER A 166 8.10 13.34 4.43
N TYR A 167 7.75 13.38 5.70
CA TYR A 167 6.80 12.45 6.31
C TYR A 167 5.74 13.21 7.10
N SER A 168 4.60 12.56 7.36
CA SER A 168 3.48 13.14 8.07
C SER A 168 3.69 13.02 9.59
N GLU A 169 3.79 14.14 10.29
CA GLU A 169 3.82 14.19 11.76
C GLU A 169 2.50 13.68 12.35
N GLU A 170 1.39 13.94 11.68
CA GLU A 170 0.05 13.50 12.07
C GLU A 170 -0.05 11.95 12.05
N GLU A 171 0.49 11.32 11.04
CA GLU A 171 0.55 9.85 10.95
C GLU A 171 1.47 9.27 12.04
N LYS A 172 2.63 9.86 12.26
CA LYS A 172 3.54 9.45 13.34
C LYS A 172 2.84 9.51 14.68
N TYR A 173 2.21 10.63 15.00
CA TYR A 173 1.46 10.82 16.25
C TYR A 173 0.36 9.76 16.41
N ALA A 174 -0.43 9.54 15.37
CA ALA A 174 -1.53 8.57 15.39
C ALA A 174 -1.03 7.13 15.58
N PHE A 175 0.00 6.74 14.86
CA PHE A 175 0.53 5.36 14.91
C PHE A 175 1.24 5.07 16.22
N VAL A 176 1.97 6.04 16.77
CA VAL A 176 2.61 5.90 18.10
C VAL A 176 1.54 5.65 19.17
N ASN A 177 0.48 6.44 19.22
CA ASN A 177 -0.59 6.26 20.19
C ASN A 177 -1.31 4.90 20.00
N TRP A 178 -1.54 4.50 18.76
CA TRP A 178 -2.14 3.20 18.45
C TRP A 178 -1.26 2.03 18.92
N ILE A 179 0.02 2.05 18.62
CA ILE A 179 0.98 1.01 19.03
C ILE A 179 1.12 0.97 20.54
N ASN A 180 1.24 2.12 21.20
CA ASN A 180 1.33 2.20 22.67
C ASN A 180 0.14 1.51 23.33
N LYS A 181 -1.06 1.72 22.81
CA LYS A 181 -2.28 1.07 23.34
C LYS A 181 -2.34 -0.41 22.99
N ALA A 182 -2.03 -0.75 21.74
CA ALA A 182 -2.14 -2.13 21.24
C ALA A 182 -1.16 -3.08 21.93
N LEU A 183 0.04 -2.63 22.28
CA LEU A 183 1.11 -3.42 22.88
C LEU A 183 1.39 -3.09 24.35
N GLU A 184 0.48 -2.37 25.03
CA GLU A 184 0.66 -1.95 26.43
C GLU A 184 0.93 -3.11 27.42
N ASN A 185 0.39 -4.29 27.14
CA ASN A 185 0.51 -5.48 27.96
C ASN A 185 1.53 -6.49 27.42
N ASP A 186 2.17 -6.23 26.29
CA ASP A 186 3.16 -7.14 25.74
C ASP A 186 4.46 -7.13 26.54
N PRO A 187 4.87 -8.25 27.15
CA PRO A 187 6.05 -8.29 28.01
C PRO A 187 7.36 -8.02 27.26
N ASP A 188 7.40 -8.30 25.96
CA ASP A 188 8.60 -8.11 25.14
C ASP A 188 8.81 -6.65 24.73
N CYS A 189 7.79 -5.80 24.86
CA CYS A 189 7.81 -4.39 24.47
C CYS A 189 7.81 -3.41 25.65
N LYS A 190 7.67 -3.87 26.89
CA LYS A 190 7.57 -3.01 28.09
C LYS A 190 8.76 -2.06 28.28
N HIS A 191 9.95 -2.43 27.84
CA HIS A 191 11.16 -1.63 27.98
C HIS A 191 11.24 -0.44 27.01
N VAL A 192 10.44 -0.44 25.92
CA VAL A 192 10.42 0.61 24.88
C VAL A 192 9.08 1.36 24.83
N LEU A 193 8.07 0.88 25.51
CA LEU A 193 6.74 1.49 25.55
C LEU A 193 6.42 2.08 26.94
N PRO A 194 5.66 3.18 27.04
CA PRO A 194 5.10 3.94 25.92
C PRO A 194 6.12 4.83 25.21
N MET A 195 6.00 4.93 23.87
CA MET A 195 6.75 5.89 23.08
C MET A 195 6.15 7.29 23.21
N ASN A 196 6.99 8.34 23.10
CA ASN A 196 6.50 9.71 23.05
C ASN A 196 6.07 10.07 21.62
N PRO A 197 4.77 10.37 21.37
CA PRO A 197 4.28 10.66 20.04
C PRO A 197 4.80 11.97 19.43
N ASN A 198 5.30 12.88 20.27
CA ASN A 198 5.86 14.18 19.85
C ASN A 198 7.37 14.10 19.54
N LYS A 199 7.99 12.95 19.74
CA LYS A 199 9.41 12.70 19.46
C LYS A 199 9.57 11.66 18.36
N ASN A 200 10.79 11.37 18.01
CA ASN A 200 11.13 10.38 16.98
C ASN A 200 11.41 8.98 17.55
N ASP A 201 10.83 8.67 18.70
CA ASP A 201 11.04 7.40 19.39
C ASP A 201 10.63 6.20 18.51
N LEU A 202 9.54 6.33 17.75
CA LEU A 202 9.03 5.29 16.87
C LEU A 202 10.11 4.76 15.92
N PHE A 203 10.84 5.65 15.27
CA PHE A 203 11.82 5.30 14.25
C PHE A 203 13.04 4.57 14.80
N LYS A 204 13.34 4.77 16.07
CA LYS A 204 14.39 4.03 16.81
C LYS A 204 13.87 2.69 17.30
N VAL A 205 12.66 2.69 17.86
CA VAL A 205 12.07 1.51 18.52
C VAL A 205 11.81 0.39 17.51
N VAL A 206 11.37 0.70 16.29
CA VAL A 206 11.13 -0.31 15.25
C VAL A 206 12.41 -0.90 14.66
N GLY A 207 13.57 -0.31 14.95
CA GLY A 207 14.84 -0.68 14.34
C GLY A 207 15.36 -2.08 14.72
N ASP A 208 14.87 -2.71 15.77
CA ASP A 208 15.20 -4.08 16.15
C ASP A 208 14.22 -5.14 15.60
N GLY A 209 13.15 -4.71 14.96
CA GLY A 209 12.13 -5.55 14.32
C GLY A 209 11.08 -6.15 15.25
N ILE A 210 11.23 -6.09 16.58
CA ILE A 210 10.32 -6.75 17.54
C ILE A 210 8.91 -6.15 17.46
N VAL A 211 8.80 -4.82 17.57
CA VAL A 211 7.49 -4.12 17.50
C VAL A 211 6.78 -4.39 16.18
N LEU A 212 7.51 -4.38 15.06
CA LEU A 212 6.93 -4.68 13.75
C LEU A 212 6.36 -6.10 13.69
N CYS A 213 7.09 -7.10 14.19
CA CYS A 213 6.61 -8.49 14.26
C CYS A 213 5.36 -8.60 15.13
N LYS A 214 5.30 -7.91 16.26
CA LYS A 214 4.13 -7.88 17.14
C LYS A 214 2.91 -7.25 16.46
N MET A 215 3.12 -6.14 15.76
CA MET A 215 2.07 -5.45 15.01
C MET A 215 1.51 -6.32 13.87
N ILE A 216 2.36 -7.06 13.19
CA ILE A 216 1.93 -8.02 12.15
C ILE A 216 1.01 -9.09 12.76
N ASN A 217 1.38 -9.68 13.88
CA ASN A 217 0.57 -10.69 14.58
C ASN A 217 -0.75 -10.13 15.11
N LEU A 218 -0.80 -8.85 15.49
CA LEU A 218 -2.05 -8.20 15.87
C LEU A 218 -2.98 -8.00 14.67
N SER A 219 -2.42 -7.70 13.51
CA SER A 219 -3.20 -7.49 12.28
C SER A 219 -3.69 -8.80 11.67
N VAL A 220 -2.85 -9.82 11.62
CA VAL A 220 -3.17 -11.17 11.16
C VAL A 220 -2.57 -12.16 12.15
N ALA A 221 -3.43 -12.74 12.98
CA ALA A 221 -3.01 -13.66 14.02
C ALA A 221 -2.21 -14.85 13.46
N ASP A 222 -1.24 -15.32 14.22
CA ASP A 222 -0.43 -16.50 13.90
C ASP A 222 0.40 -16.39 12.60
N THR A 223 0.65 -15.18 12.10
CA THR A 223 1.51 -14.96 10.92
C THR A 223 2.97 -15.28 11.23
N ILE A 224 3.45 -14.82 12.37
CA ILE A 224 4.82 -15.04 12.86
C ILE A 224 4.77 -15.92 14.10
N ASP A 225 5.56 -16.99 14.09
CA ASP A 225 5.78 -17.78 15.30
C ASP A 225 6.60 -16.98 16.29
N GLU A 226 6.05 -16.71 17.46
CA GLU A 226 6.71 -15.94 18.53
C GLU A 226 8.09 -16.51 18.91
N ARG A 227 8.27 -17.82 18.78
CA ARG A 227 9.54 -18.52 19.06
C ARG A 227 10.65 -18.16 18.06
N ALA A 228 10.29 -17.69 16.86
CA ALA A 228 11.24 -17.28 15.84
C ALA A 228 11.78 -15.86 16.04
N ILE A 229 11.13 -15.03 16.85
CA ILE A 229 11.55 -13.65 17.11
C ILE A 229 12.75 -13.65 18.07
N ASN A 230 13.83 -12.97 17.68
CA ASN A 230 14.96 -12.72 18.57
C ASN A 230 14.63 -11.61 19.56
N LYS A 231 14.51 -11.93 20.85
CA LYS A 231 14.03 -11.00 21.90
C LYS A 231 15.10 -10.58 22.89
N LYS A 232 16.18 -11.32 23.02
CA LYS A 232 17.22 -11.12 24.03
C LYS A 232 18.61 -11.11 23.39
N LYS A 233 19.54 -10.35 23.99
CA LYS A 233 20.94 -10.27 23.56
C LYS A 233 21.07 -9.99 22.06
N LEU A 234 20.40 -8.93 21.61
CA LEU A 234 20.36 -8.55 20.21
C LEU A 234 21.77 -8.16 19.72
N THR A 235 22.16 -8.74 18.59
CA THR A 235 23.36 -8.40 17.83
C THR A 235 22.92 -7.80 16.49
N PRO A 236 23.81 -7.13 15.75
CA PRO A 236 23.47 -6.66 14.40
C PRO A 236 22.91 -7.75 13.49
N PHE A 237 23.40 -8.98 13.62
CA PHE A 237 22.93 -10.14 12.87
C PHE A 237 21.50 -10.54 13.29
N THR A 238 21.22 -10.68 14.59
CA THR A 238 19.87 -11.07 15.07
C THR A 238 18.83 -9.97 14.85
N ILE A 239 19.23 -8.70 14.83
CA ILE A 239 18.39 -7.58 14.42
C ILE A 239 18.04 -7.71 12.94
N GLN A 240 19.02 -7.98 12.08
CA GLN A 240 18.80 -8.20 10.65
C GLN A 240 17.81 -9.35 10.41
N GLU A 241 17.94 -10.43 11.15
CA GLU A 241 16.98 -11.55 11.10
C GLU A 241 15.57 -11.14 11.48
N ASN A 242 15.38 -10.38 12.56
CA ASN A 242 14.08 -9.85 12.95
C ASN A 242 13.45 -8.95 11.88
N LEU A 243 14.26 -8.09 11.27
CA LEU A 243 13.80 -7.19 10.21
C LEU A 243 13.43 -7.94 8.94
N ASN A 244 14.20 -8.95 8.55
CA ASN A 244 13.83 -9.85 7.45
C ASN A 244 12.52 -10.60 7.74
N LEU A 245 12.36 -11.10 8.95
CA LEU A 245 11.13 -11.75 9.39
C LEU A 245 9.92 -10.80 9.29
N ALA A 246 10.06 -9.57 9.74
CA ALA A 246 9.01 -8.55 9.64
C ALA A 246 8.66 -8.21 8.19
N LEU A 247 9.66 -7.97 7.33
CA LEU A 247 9.43 -7.62 5.93
C LEU A 247 8.81 -8.76 5.13
N ASN A 248 9.34 -9.97 5.26
CA ASN A 248 8.83 -11.12 4.52
C ASN A 248 7.43 -11.55 5.02
N SER A 249 7.16 -11.40 6.30
CA SER A 249 5.83 -11.64 6.88
C SER A 249 4.83 -10.55 6.47
N SER A 250 5.25 -9.29 6.39
CA SER A 250 4.43 -8.20 5.84
C SER A 250 4.01 -8.48 4.39
N SER A 251 4.94 -8.93 3.55
CA SER A 251 4.61 -9.36 2.18
C SER A 251 3.60 -10.51 2.17
N ALA A 252 3.76 -11.48 3.05
CA ALA A 252 2.88 -12.64 3.14
C ALA A 252 1.43 -12.29 3.53
N ILE A 253 1.20 -11.20 4.23
CA ILE A 253 -0.14 -10.68 4.54
C ILE A 253 -0.65 -9.65 3.54
N GLY A 254 0.08 -9.40 2.45
CA GLY A 254 -0.34 -8.54 1.35
C GLY A 254 0.23 -7.13 1.34
N CYS A 255 1.17 -6.79 2.22
CA CYS A 255 1.84 -5.49 2.17
C CYS A 255 2.78 -5.38 0.97
N HIS A 256 2.77 -4.23 0.33
CA HIS A 256 3.71 -3.89 -0.74
C HIS A 256 4.99 -3.31 -0.12
N VAL A 257 6.04 -4.13 -0.07
CA VAL A 257 7.32 -3.80 0.57
C VAL A 257 8.47 -3.63 -0.44
N VAL A 258 8.15 -3.40 -1.70
CA VAL A 258 9.15 -3.10 -2.74
C VAL A 258 9.84 -1.79 -2.39
N ASN A 259 11.16 -1.79 -2.50
CA ASN A 259 12.05 -0.67 -2.13
C ASN A 259 12.13 -0.38 -0.62
N ILE A 260 11.73 -1.30 0.24
CA ILE A 260 12.00 -1.25 1.68
C ILE A 260 12.93 -2.40 2.04
N GLY A 261 14.12 -2.10 2.51
CA GLY A 261 15.09 -3.08 2.99
C GLY A 261 15.19 -3.10 4.51
N ALA A 262 15.78 -4.16 5.05
CA ALA A 262 16.04 -4.25 6.48
C ALA A 262 16.92 -3.09 7.00
N GLU A 263 17.90 -2.65 6.22
CA GLU A 263 18.76 -1.50 6.57
C GLU A 263 17.97 -0.19 6.66
N ASP A 264 16.91 -0.01 5.85
CA ASP A 264 16.04 1.16 5.92
C ASP A 264 15.25 1.22 7.23
N LEU A 265 14.76 0.08 7.69
CA LEU A 265 14.05 -0.04 8.97
C LEU A 265 15.00 0.09 10.16
N LYS A 266 16.19 -0.48 10.07
CA LYS A 266 17.25 -0.35 11.08
C LYS A 266 17.70 1.11 11.22
N ALA A 267 17.86 1.82 10.12
CA ALA A 267 18.15 3.25 10.09
C ALA A 267 16.97 4.11 10.54
N GLY A 268 15.76 3.54 10.63
CA GLY A 268 14.55 4.25 11.04
C GLY A 268 14.12 5.32 10.04
N LYS A 269 14.21 5.06 8.74
CA LYS A 269 13.78 6.00 7.69
C LYS A 269 12.29 6.30 7.81
N PRO A 270 11.88 7.52 8.23
CA PRO A 270 10.52 7.80 8.67
C PRO A 270 9.43 7.49 7.65
N HIS A 271 9.61 7.92 6.40
CA HIS A 271 8.60 7.71 5.35
C HIS A 271 8.37 6.23 5.01
N LEU A 272 9.42 5.39 5.11
CA LEU A 272 9.32 3.94 4.88
C LEU A 272 8.70 3.23 6.08
N VAL A 273 9.09 3.61 7.28
CA VAL A 273 8.51 3.07 8.52
C VAL A 273 7.01 3.37 8.60
N LEU A 274 6.62 4.62 8.38
CA LEU A 274 5.20 5.02 8.42
C LEU A 274 4.39 4.36 7.30
N GLY A 275 4.93 4.25 6.09
CA GLY A 275 4.28 3.58 4.98
C GLY A 275 4.03 2.10 5.24
N LEU A 276 5.01 1.40 5.80
CA LEU A 276 4.88 0.00 6.19
C LEU A 276 3.86 -0.19 7.34
N LEU A 277 3.98 0.61 8.39
CA LEU A 277 3.06 0.55 9.53
C LEU A 277 1.61 0.82 9.11
N TRP A 278 1.40 1.78 8.23
CA TRP A 278 0.05 2.04 7.71
C TRP A 278 -0.54 0.82 7.02
N GLN A 279 0.21 0.16 6.17
CA GLN A 279 -0.27 -1.05 5.49
C GLN A 279 -0.61 -2.16 6.50
N ILE A 280 0.24 -2.38 7.50
CA ILE A 280 0.02 -3.39 8.54
C ILE A 280 -1.22 -3.06 9.37
N ILE A 281 -1.34 -1.84 9.84
CA ILE A 281 -2.49 -1.37 10.65
C ILE A 281 -3.78 -1.46 9.84
N LYS A 282 -3.78 -1.03 8.59
CA LYS A 282 -4.94 -1.07 7.70
C LYS A 282 -5.45 -2.49 7.49
N ILE A 283 -4.58 -3.46 7.26
CA ILE A 283 -4.97 -4.86 7.12
C ILE A 283 -5.71 -5.35 8.37
N GLY A 284 -5.21 -5.05 9.55
CA GLY A 284 -5.85 -5.42 10.80
C GLY A 284 -7.20 -4.74 11.02
N LEU A 285 -7.29 -3.43 10.72
CA LEU A 285 -8.54 -2.67 10.87
C LEU A 285 -9.64 -3.14 9.93
N PHE A 286 -9.28 -3.58 8.74
CA PHE A 286 -10.25 -3.97 7.70
C PHE A 286 -10.56 -5.47 7.68
N ALA A 287 -9.84 -6.27 8.43
CA ALA A 287 -10.00 -7.73 8.41
C ALA A 287 -11.43 -8.21 8.71
N ASP A 288 -12.14 -7.54 9.62
CA ASP A 288 -13.49 -7.91 10.03
C ASP A 288 -14.59 -7.10 9.30
N ILE A 289 -14.20 -6.20 8.40
CA ILE A 289 -15.15 -5.45 7.57
C ILE A 289 -15.45 -6.27 6.31
N GLU A 290 -16.02 -7.42 6.55
CA GLU A 290 -16.38 -8.40 5.53
C GLU A 290 -17.63 -9.17 5.99
N ILE A 291 -18.58 -9.34 5.08
CA ILE A 291 -19.86 -10.01 5.37
C ILE A 291 -19.67 -11.45 5.87
N SER A 292 -18.71 -12.19 5.31
CA SER A 292 -18.43 -13.57 5.73
C SER A 292 -17.97 -13.66 7.18
N ARG A 293 -17.40 -12.61 7.71
CA ARG A 293 -16.97 -12.52 9.12
C ARG A 293 -17.99 -11.84 10.03
N ASN A 294 -18.81 -10.95 9.47
CA ASN A 294 -19.84 -10.23 10.20
C ASN A 294 -21.15 -10.21 9.39
N GLU A 295 -21.98 -11.24 9.61
CA GLU A 295 -23.26 -11.40 8.91
C GLU A 295 -24.24 -10.25 9.17
N ALA A 296 -24.08 -9.51 10.26
CA ALA A 296 -24.90 -8.33 10.55
C ALA A 296 -24.71 -7.21 9.51
N LEU A 297 -23.61 -7.20 8.74
CA LEU A 297 -23.43 -6.31 7.60
C LEU A 297 -24.51 -6.45 6.53
N ALA A 298 -25.23 -7.57 6.47
CA ALA A 298 -26.39 -7.73 5.60
C ALA A 298 -27.52 -6.73 5.88
N ALA A 299 -27.56 -6.12 7.07
CA ALA A 299 -28.46 -5.00 7.37
C ALA A 299 -28.24 -3.77 6.48
N LEU A 300 -27.09 -3.68 5.81
CA LEU A 300 -26.74 -2.60 4.88
C LEU A 300 -27.26 -2.82 3.47
N LEU A 301 -27.92 -3.95 3.17
CA LEU A 301 -28.56 -4.21 1.88
C LEU A 301 -29.61 -3.13 1.58
N ARG A 302 -29.58 -2.61 0.35
CA ARG A 302 -30.58 -1.67 -0.18
C ARG A 302 -31.70 -2.43 -0.88
N GLU A 303 -32.80 -1.74 -1.08
CA GLU A 303 -33.91 -2.29 -1.84
C GLU A 303 -33.47 -2.66 -3.26
N GLY A 304 -33.76 -3.89 -3.67
CA GLY A 304 -33.37 -4.44 -4.99
C GLY A 304 -31.94 -4.93 -5.10
N GLU A 305 -31.10 -4.82 -4.05
CA GLU A 305 -29.76 -5.41 -4.01
C GLU A 305 -29.79 -6.86 -3.53
N THR A 306 -28.89 -7.65 -4.08
CA THR A 306 -28.61 -9.02 -3.61
C THR A 306 -27.47 -9.04 -2.62
N LEU A 307 -27.37 -10.11 -1.82
CA LEU A 307 -26.21 -10.32 -0.94
C LEU A 307 -24.90 -10.34 -1.73
N GLU A 308 -24.92 -10.88 -2.93
CA GLU A 308 -23.75 -10.92 -3.83
C GLU A 308 -23.29 -9.52 -4.25
N ASP A 309 -24.20 -8.58 -4.48
CA ASP A 309 -23.85 -7.18 -4.77
C ASP A 309 -23.13 -6.53 -3.59
N LEU A 310 -23.59 -6.79 -2.37
CA LEU A 310 -22.97 -6.27 -1.15
C LEU A 310 -21.58 -6.90 -0.90
N MET A 311 -21.42 -8.18 -1.23
CA MET A 311 -20.14 -8.91 -1.08
C MET A 311 -19.04 -8.38 -2.04
N LYS A 312 -19.40 -7.71 -3.12
CA LYS A 312 -18.45 -7.13 -4.08
C LYS A 312 -17.88 -5.78 -3.63
N LEU A 313 -18.45 -5.18 -2.58
CA LEU A 313 -17.99 -3.89 -2.07
C LEU A 313 -16.65 -4.02 -1.34
N SER A 314 -15.77 -3.03 -1.51
CA SER A 314 -14.54 -2.93 -0.74
C SER A 314 -14.86 -2.62 0.74
N PRO A 315 -13.92 -2.87 1.66
CA PRO A 315 -14.09 -2.48 3.06
C PRO A 315 -14.38 -0.99 3.23
N GLU A 316 -13.75 -0.10 2.44
CA GLU A 316 -14.01 1.34 2.45
C GLU A 316 -15.44 1.67 2.03
N GLU A 317 -15.94 1.04 0.98
CA GLU A 317 -17.32 1.20 0.53
C GLU A 317 -18.33 0.69 1.55
N LEU A 318 -18.04 -0.44 2.20
CA LEU A 318 -18.85 -0.97 3.31
C LEU A 318 -18.85 -0.03 4.50
N LEU A 319 -17.73 0.56 4.89
CA LEU A 319 -17.64 1.55 5.96
C LEU A 319 -18.47 2.81 5.65
N LEU A 320 -18.39 3.30 4.43
CA LEU A 320 -19.18 4.45 4.02
C LEU A 320 -20.69 4.15 4.06
N ARG A 321 -21.07 2.97 3.61
CA ARG A 321 -22.46 2.49 3.67
C ARG A 321 -22.94 2.33 5.12
N TRP A 322 -22.10 1.81 5.99
CA TRP A 322 -22.36 1.69 7.41
C TRP A 322 -22.54 3.06 8.09
N ALA A 323 -21.67 4.01 7.81
CA ALA A 323 -21.77 5.37 8.32
C ALA A 323 -23.08 6.02 7.87
N ASN A 324 -23.44 5.92 6.59
CA ASN A 324 -24.67 6.46 6.05
C ASN A 324 -25.93 5.76 6.59
N PHE A 325 -25.88 4.48 6.87
CA PHE A 325 -26.96 3.76 7.54
C PHE A 325 -27.28 4.37 8.91
N HIS A 326 -26.26 4.63 9.72
CA HIS A 326 -26.44 5.26 11.04
C HIS A 326 -26.84 6.74 10.94
N LEU A 327 -26.32 7.48 9.97
CA LEU A 327 -26.71 8.85 9.70
C LEU A 327 -28.17 8.97 9.29
N GLU A 328 -28.64 8.07 8.44
CA GLU A 328 -30.03 8.01 8.00
C GLU A 328 -30.98 7.71 9.18
N ASN A 329 -30.62 6.75 10.03
CA ASN A 329 -31.35 6.43 11.25
C ASN A 329 -31.38 7.60 12.25
N ALA A 330 -30.37 8.46 12.24
CA ALA A 330 -30.30 9.66 13.05
C ALA A 330 -31.04 10.87 12.44
N GLY A 331 -31.59 10.74 11.23
CA GLY A 331 -32.16 11.87 10.47
C GLY A 331 -31.12 12.86 9.98
N GLY A 332 -29.85 12.44 9.86
CA GLY A 332 -28.73 13.24 9.39
C GLY A 332 -28.55 13.23 7.88
N GLN A 333 -27.62 14.06 7.41
CA GLN A 333 -27.24 14.10 6.01
C GLN A 333 -26.27 12.97 5.66
N LYS A 334 -26.44 12.37 4.49
CA LYS A 334 -25.47 11.40 3.95
C LYS A 334 -24.14 12.06 3.62
N ILE A 335 -23.07 11.30 3.79
CA ILE A 335 -21.71 11.67 3.43
C ILE A 335 -21.23 10.84 2.24
N ASN A 336 -20.30 11.38 1.44
CA ASN A 336 -19.72 10.70 0.29
C ASN A 336 -18.27 10.27 0.53
N ASN A 337 -17.64 10.77 1.59
CA ASN A 337 -16.25 10.49 1.91
C ASN A 337 -15.96 10.75 3.40
N PHE A 338 -14.80 10.28 3.85
CA PHE A 338 -14.26 10.55 5.18
C PHE A 338 -13.16 11.62 5.14
N SER A 339 -13.34 12.63 4.30
CA SER A 339 -12.41 13.76 4.16
C SER A 339 -13.16 15.11 4.25
N THR A 340 -13.76 15.57 3.16
CA THR A 340 -14.45 16.86 3.12
C THR A 340 -15.75 16.87 3.91
N ASP A 341 -16.48 15.76 3.92
CA ASP A 341 -17.86 15.68 4.43
C ASP A 341 -17.92 15.48 5.94
N ILE A 342 -16.78 15.26 6.60
CA ILE A 342 -16.70 15.03 8.07
C ILE A 342 -16.02 16.17 8.83
N LYS A 343 -15.56 17.22 8.16
CA LYS A 343 -14.74 18.28 8.75
C LYS A 343 -15.43 19.04 9.88
N ASP A 344 -16.74 19.17 9.85
CA ASP A 344 -17.53 19.84 10.87
C ASP A 344 -17.88 18.94 12.07
N SER A 345 -17.46 17.68 12.07
CA SER A 345 -17.69 16.67 13.13
C SER A 345 -19.16 16.30 13.39
N ARG A 346 -20.14 16.90 12.71
CA ARG A 346 -21.56 16.65 12.98
C ARG A 346 -21.97 15.24 12.58
N ALA A 347 -21.49 14.74 11.44
CA ALA A 347 -21.71 13.35 11.07
C ALA A 347 -21.17 12.39 12.14
N TYR A 348 -20.00 12.66 12.67
CA TYR A 348 -19.40 11.83 13.72
C TYR A 348 -20.18 11.88 15.04
N PHE A 349 -20.67 13.03 15.46
CA PHE A 349 -21.56 13.10 16.62
C PHE A 349 -22.78 12.20 16.48
N GLN A 350 -23.42 12.26 15.32
CA GLN A 350 -24.61 11.44 15.04
C GLN A 350 -24.29 9.95 15.01
N ILE A 351 -23.18 9.57 14.38
CA ILE A 351 -22.72 8.17 14.34
C ILE A 351 -22.43 7.68 15.77
N LEU A 352 -21.65 8.42 16.56
CA LEU A 352 -21.34 8.05 17.94
C LEU A 352 -22.60 7.85 18.79
N ASN A 353 -23.58 8.76 18.65
CA ASN A 353 -24.85 8.64 19.35
C ASN A 353 -25.65 7.40 18.95
N GLN A 354 -25.59 7.01 17.67
CA GLN A 354 -26.27 5.80 17.17
C GLN A 354 -25.60 4.50 17.63
N ILE A 355 -24.27 4.45 17.61
CA ILE A 355 -23.51 3.21 17.89
C ILE A 355 -23.27 2.97 19.39
N ALA A 356 -23.41 3.99 20.22
CA ALA A 356 -23.15 3.87 21.65
C ALA A 356 -24.06 2.79 22.28
N PRO A 357 -23.54 1.98 23.22
CA PRO A 357 -24.32 0.95 23.90
C PRO A 357 -25.53 1.53 24.61
N LYS A 358 -26.69 0.90 24.43
CA LYS A 358 -27.97 1.35 25.02
C LYS A 358 -28.34 0.65 26.31
N GLY A 359 -27.52 -0.30 26.78
CA GLY A 359 -27.81 -1.11 27.96
C GLY A 359 -28.96 -2.09 27.76
N GLN A 360 -29.17 -2.56 26.54
CA GLN A 360 -30.25 -3.47 26.17
C GLN A 360 -29.87 -4.95 26.29
N LYS A 361 -28.58 -5.25 26.31
CA LYS A 361 -28.04 -6.62 26.46
C LYS A 361 -27.57 -6.81 27.88
N GLU A 362 -27.73 -8.07 28.36
CA GLU A 362 -27.25 -8.46 29.67
C GLU A 362 -25.75 -8.23 29.82
N GLY A 363 -25.36 -7.47 30.86
CA GLY A 363 -23.96 -7.09 31.08
C GLY A 363 -23.45 -5.90 30.25
N GLU A 364 -24.28 -5.31 29.39
CA GLU A 364 -23.91 -4.12 28.62
C GLU A 364 -24.10 -2.85 29.45
N GLU A 365 -23.01 -2.13 29.68
CA GLU A 365 -23.09 -0.80 30.32
C GLU A 365 -23.61 0.24 29.31
N ARG A 366 -24.63 0.99 29.71
CA ARG A 366 -25.18 2.09 28.91
C ARG A 366 -24.20 3.26 28.87
N ILE A 367 -23.88 3.76 27.67
CA ILE A 367 -23.06 4.95 27.49
C ILE A 367 -23.87 5.98 26.68
N ASP A 368 -24.26 7.07 27.32
CA ASP A 368 -24.97 8.15 26.65
C ASP A 368 -23.97 9.18 26.08
N ILE A 369 -24.11 9.52 24.83
CA ILE A 369 -23.28 10.51 24.15
C ILE A 369 -23.81 11.91 24.47
N ASN A 370 -22.93 12.76 24.96
CA ASN A 370 -23.25 14.17 25.17
C ASN A 370 -23.24 14.95 23.86
N MET A 371 -24.41 15.29 23.36
CA MET A 371 -24.62 16.00 22.09
C MET A 371 -24.50 17.54 22.22
N SER A 372 -24.18 18.09 23.37
CA SER A 372 -24.09 19.54 23.57
C SER A 372 -23.05 20.23 22.67
N GLY A 373 -21.94 19.50 22.37
CA GLY A 373 -20.91 19.99 21.47
C GLY A 373 -21.32 20.07 19.99
N PHE A 374 -22.43 19.43 19.60
CA PHE A 374 -22.92 19.46 18.22
C PHE A 374 -23.23 20.88 17.72
N SER A 375 -23.65 21.76 18.60
CA SER A 375 -24.00 23.14 18.31
C SER A 375 -22.84 24.14 18.45
N GLU A 376 -21.64 23.66 18.83
CA GLU A 376 -20.45 24.50 18.93
C GLU A 376 -20.15 25.14 17.56
N LYS A 377 -19.82 26.42 17.54
CA LYS A 377 -19.56 27.16 16.30
C LYS A 377 -18.13 27.01 15.78
N ASP A 378 -17.19 26.81 16.69
CA ASP A 378 -15.78 26.62 16.36
C ASP A 378 -15.54 25.16 15.96
N ASP A 379 -15.06 24.94 14.75
CA ASP A 379 -14.86 23.59 14.19
C ASP A 379 -13.85 22.76 15.01
N LEU A 380 -12.77 23.37 15.50
CA LEU A 380 -11.78 22.70 16.34
C LEU A 380 -12.35 22.29 17.69
N LYS A 381 -13.10 23.19 18.34
CA LYS A 381 -13.74 22.88 19.61
C LYS A 381 -14.81 21.82 19.45
N ARG A 382 -15.59 21.89 18.38
CA ARG A 382 -16.61 20.88 18.09
C ARG A 382 -15.95 19.51 17.85
N ALA A 383 -14.86 19.45 17.11
CA ALA A 383 -14.09 18.23 16.93
C ALA A 383 -13.53 17.69 18.25
N ASP A 384 -13.03 18.54 19.13
CA ASP A 384 -12.54 18.12 20.44
C ASP A 384 -13.67 17.57 21.32
N PHE A 385 -14.83 18.21 21.38
CA PHE A 385 -16.00 17.69 22.08
C PHE A 385 -16.45 16.33 21.52
N MET A 386 -16.45 16.18 20.21
CA MET A 386 -16.77 14.90 19.57
C MET A 386 -15.78 13.83 19.99
N LEU A 387 -14.48 14.11 19.96
CA LEU A 387 -13.44 13.13 20.33
C LEU A 387 -13.47 12.80 21.83
N GLN A 388 -13.89 13.71 22.70
CA GLN A 388 -14.15 13.40 24.11
C GLN A 388 -15.26 12.35 24.24
N GLN A 389 -16.30 12.40 23.41
CA GLN A 389 -17.32 11.36 23.39
C GLN A 389 -16.81 10.05 22.82
N ALA A 390 -15.98 10.10 21.77
CA ALA A 390 -15.30 8.91 21.26
C ALA A 390 -14.39 8.26 22.33
N ASP A 391 -13.74 9.07 23.16
CA ASP A 391 -12.92 8.57 24.27
C ASP A 391 -13.74 7.82 25.31
N ARG A 392 -14.94 8.27 25.64
CA ARG A 392 -15.88 7.54 26.52
C ARG A 392 -16.24 6.14 25.97
N LEU A 393 -16.24 5.98 24.66
CA LEU A 393 -16.40 4.70 23.98
C LEU A 393 -15.08 3.89 23.88
N GLY A 394 -13.95 4.47 24.32
CA GLY A 394 -12.62 3.90 24.16
C GLY A 394 -12.12 3.90 22.72
N CYS A 395 -12.62 4.81 21.88
CA CYS A 395 -12.35 4.89 20.45
C CYS A 395 -11.62 6.16 20.01
N ARG A 396 -11.06 6.94 20.95
CA ARG A 396 -10.26 8.12 20.61
C ARG A 396 -8.87 7.70 20.13
N GLN A 397 -8.80 7.27 18.87
CA GLN A 397 -7.58 6.84 18.20
C GLN A 397 -7.52 7.41 16.78
N PHE A 398 -6.32 7.52 16.24
CA PHE A 398 -5.97 7.93 14.87
C PHE A 398 -6.15 9.40 14.52
N VAL A 399 -7.12 10.10 15.07
CA VAL A 399 -7.40 11.50 14.73
C VAL A 399 -7.28 12.42 15.95
N THR A 400 -6.71 13.60 15.71
CA THR A 400 -6.80 14.78 16.60
C THR A 400 -7.90 15.70 16.10
N PRO A 401 -8.32 16.71 16.88
CA PRO A 401 -9.26 17.72 16.37
C PRO A 401 -8.81 18.36 15.06
N ALA A 402 -7.52 18.65 14.92
CA ALA A 402 -6.94 19.21 13.69
C ALA A 402 -7.05 18.26 12.49
N ASP A 403 -6.89 16.94 12.69
CA ASP A 403 -7.02 15.94 11.63
C ASP A 403 -8.45 15.82 11.12
N VAL A 404 -9.43 15.97 11.99
CA VAL A 404 -10.86 15.99 11.60
C VAL A 404 -11.16 17.25 10.80
N VAL A 405 -10.77 18.42 11.28
CA VAL A 405 -11.03 19.71 10.62
C VAL A 405 -10.30 19.83 9.29
N SER A 406 -9.08 19.31 9.18
CA SER A 406 -8.34 19.25 7.91
C SER A 406 -8.90 18.21 6.94
N GLY A 407 -9.64 17.23 7.44
CA GLY A 407 -10.19 16.13 6.66
C GLY A 407 -9.12 15.16 6.16
N ASN A 408 -8.13 14.80 7.00
CA ASN A 408 -7.12 13.81 6.65
C ASN A 408 -7.79 12.48 6.29
N PRO A 409 -7.74 12.03 5.01
CA PRO A 409 -8.54 10.88 4.58
C PRO A 409 -8.11 9.56 5.22
N LYS A 410 -6.80 9.35 5.35
CA LYS A 410 -6.21 8.12 5.90
C LYS A 410 -6.55 7.96 7.38
N LEU A 411 -6.33 8.99 8.18
CA LEU A 411 -6.55 8.93 9.62
C LEU A 411 -8.04 8.91 9.98
N ASN A 412 -8.89 9.64 9.26
CA ASN A 412 -10.34 9.56 9.43
C ASN A 412 -10.91 8.19 9.04
N LEU A 413 -10.40 7.59 7.97
CA LEU A 413 -10.78 6.23 7.60
C LEU A 413 -10.42 5.22 8.70
N ALA A 414 -9.23 5.31 9.26
CA ALA A 414 -8.80 4.48 10.38
C ALA A 414 -9.67 4.67 11.63
N PHE A 415 -10.02 5.91 11.94
CA PHE A 415 -10.92 6.25 13.03
C PHE A 415 -12.29 5.57 12.87
N VAL A 416 -12.91 5.69 11.70
CA VAL A 416 -14.22 5.07 11.41
C VAL A 416 -14.14 3.55 11.43
N ALA A 417 -13.09 2.95 10.88
CA ALA A 417 -12.87 1.50 10.93
C ALA A 417 -12.76 0.99 12.37
N ASN A 418 -12.07 1.73 13.23
CA ASN A 418 -11.97 1.41 14.66
C ASN A 418 -13.33 1.50 15.38
N LEU A 419 -14.14 2.51 15.04
CA LEU A 419 -15.52 2.62 15.55
C LEU A 419 -16.36 1.39 15.16
N PHE A 420 -16.31 1.02 13.89
CA PHE A 420 -17.04 -0.15 13.38
C PHE A 420 -16.62 -1.44 14.10
N ASN A 421 -15.32 -1.68 14.23
CA ASN A 421 -14.80 -2.90 14.84
C ASN A 421 -15.25 -3.05 16.30
N LYS A 422 -15.36 -1.94 17.01
CA LYS A 422 -15.73 -1.95 18.42
C LYS A 422 -17.24 -1.91 18.64
N TYR A 423 -17.95 -1.15 17.84
CA TYR A 423 -19.40 -0.93 17.94
C TYR A 423 -20.07 -0.98 16.57
N PRO A 424 -20.22 -2.15 15.94
CA PRO A 424 -20.89 -2.25 14.65
C PRO A 424 -22.33 -1.74 14.70
N ALA A 425 -23.02 -1.96 15.83
CA ALA A 425 -24.39 -1.53 16.08
C ALA A 425 -25.37 -1.93 14.96
N LEU A 426 -25.22 -3.13 14.47
CA LEU A 426 -26.03 -3.75 13.43
C LEU A 426 -26.70 -5.01 13.99
N THR A 427 -27.91 -5.29 13.50
CA THR A 427 -28.64 -6.53 13.81
C THR A 427 -28.74 -7.36 12.54
N LYS A 428 -28.35 -8.64 12.62
CA LYS A 428 -28.51 -9.57 11.50
C LYS A 428 -29.97 -9.62 11.07
N PRO A 429 -30.32 -9.39 9.79
CA PRO A 429 -31.67 -9.51 9.31
C PRO A 429 -32.17 -10.96 9.45
N GLU A 430 -33.39 -11.14 9.95
CA GLU A 430 -34.07 -12.43 10.01
C GLU A 430 -34.84 -12.76 8.73
N ASN A 431 -34.45 -12.17 7.62
CA ASN A 431 -35.13 -12.34 6.34
C ASN A 431 -34.85 -13.72 5.75
N GLN A 432 -35.89 -14.46 5.42
CA GLN A 432 -35.81 -15.79 4.83
C GLN A 432 -35.35 -15.78 3.35
N ASP A 433 -35.35 -14.62 2.71
CA ASP A 433 -34.96 -14.47 1.30
C ASP A 433 -33.44 -14.35 1.09
N ILE A 434 -32.65 -14.32 2.17
CA ILE A 434 -31.19 -14.24 2.08
C ILE A 434 -30.60 -15.65 2.11
N ASP A 435 -29.89 -16.01 1.04
CA ASP A 435 -29.13 -17.27 0.99
C ASP A 435 -27.80 -17.13 1.73
N TRP A 436 -27.79 -17.49 3.00
CA TRP A 436 -26.60 -17.46 3.86
C TRP A 436 -25.53 -18.47 3.46
N ASN A 437 -25.84 -19.46 2.63
CA ASN A 437 -24.85 -20.41 2.12
C ASN A 437 -23.88 -19.77 1.12
N LEU A 438 -24.22 -18.61 0.57
CA LEU A 438 -23.32 -17.81 -0.28
C LEU A 438 -22.15 -17.19 0.51
N LEU A 439 -22.22 -17.16 1.84
CA LEU A 439 -21.21 -16.60 2.73
C LEU A 439 -20.10 -17.61 3.08
N GLU A 440 -19.72 -18.48 2.17
CA GLU A 440 -18.49 -19.24 2.32
C GLU A 440 -17.33 -18.27 2.40
N GLY A 441 -16.54 -18.38 3.48
CA GLY A 441 -15.34 -17.55 3.66
C GLY A 441 -14.32 -17.82 2.56
N GLU A 442 -13.39 -16.87 2.39
CA GLU A 442 -12.26 -17.00 1.49
C GLU A 442 -11.47 -18.28 1.80
N SER A 443 -11.20 -19.11 0.78
CA SER A 443 -10.34 -20.27 0.93
C SER A 443 -8.90 -19.86 1.22
N ARG A 444 -8.12 -20.77 1.76
CA ARG A 444 -6.68 -20.55 2.01
C ARG A 444 -5.92 -20.23 0.73
N GLU A 445 -6.20 -20.94 -0.37
CA GLU A 445 -5.58 -20.71 -1.68
C GLU A 445 -5.93 -19.31 -2.22
N GLU A 446 -7.19 -18.89 -2.15
CA GLU A 446 -7.62 -17.54 -2.55
C GLU A 446 -6.89 -16.46 -1.76
N ARG A 447 -6.77 -16.62 -0.45
CA ARG A 447 -6.06 -15.68 0.43
C ARG A 447 -4.58 -15.57 0.06
N THR A 448 -3.91 -16.69 -0.17
CA THR A 448 -2.50 -16.73 -0.56
C THR A 448 -2.28 -16.01 -1.88
N PHE A 449 -3.11 -16.24 -2.89
CA PHE A 449 -3.01 -15.55 -4.17
C PHE A 449 -3.29 -14.05 -4.05
N ARG A 450 -4.32 -13.68 -3.31
CA ARG A 450 -4.65 -12.27 -3.07
C ARG A 450 -3.52 -11.55 -2.35
N ASN A 451 -2.95 -12.12 -1.31
CA ASN A 451 -1.82 -11.55 -0.59
C ASN A 451 -0.58 -11.42 -1.48
N TRP A 452 -0.30 -12.43 -2.29
CA TRP A 452 0.79 -12.38 -3.25
C TRP A 452 0.63 -11.24 -4.26
N MET A 453 -0.54 -11.12 -4.88
CA MET A 453 -0.83 -10.03 -5.84
C MET A 453 -0.66 -8.65 -5.19
N ASN A 454 -1.27 -8.45 -4.02
CA ASN A 454 -1.22 -7.18 -3.32
C ASN A 454 0.22 -6.81 -2.91
N SER A 455 1.04 -7.79 -2.54
CA SER A 455 2.44 -7.58 -2.21
C SER A 455 3.28 -7.10 -3.40
N LEU A 456 2.86 -7.41 -4.62
CA LEU A 456 3.50 -6.94 -5.85
C LEU A 456 3.06 -5.51 -6.26
N GLY A 457 2.15 -4.89 -5.51
CA GLY A 457 1.70 -3.52 -5.74
C GLY A 457 0.73 -3.37 -6.90
N VAL A 458 -0.11 -4.35 -7.16
CA VAL A 458 -1.17 -4.25 -8.16
C VAL A 458 -2.19 -3.17 -7.79
N ASN A 459 -2.77 -2.53 -8.77
CA ASN A 459 -3.77 -1.49 -8.60
C ASN A 459 -4.98 -1.77 -9.52
N PRO A 460 -6.23 -1.79 -8.99
CA PRO A 460 -6.61 -1.58 -7.59
C PRO A 460 -6.17 -2.71 -6.65
N HIS A 461 -6.18 -2.43 -5.34
CA HIS A 461 -5.97 -3.47 -4.31
C HIS A 461 -7.03 -4.55 -4.42
N VAL A 462 -6.63 -5.81 -4.36
CA VAL A 462 -7.53 -6.96 -4.49
C VAL A 462 -8.10 -7.32 -3.11
N ASN A 463 -9.40 -7.09 -2.93
CA ASN A 463 -10.15 -7.44 -1.73
C ASN A 463 -10.90 -8.77 -1.90
N HIS A 464 -11.49 -8.98 -3.07
CA HIS A 464 -12.27 -10.16 -3.43
C HIS A 464 -11.68 -10.74 -4.72
N LEU A 465 -11.07 -11.91 -4.63
CA LEU A 465 -10.26 -12.44 -5.73
C LEU A 465 -11.05 -12.52 -7.05
N TYR A 466 -12.23 -13.12 -7.02
CA TYR A 466 -12.99 -13.36 -8.27
C TYR A 466 -13.61 -12.10 -8.85
N SER A 467 -14.26 -11.29 -8.03
CA SER A 467 -14.91 -10.06 -8.51
C SER A 467 -13.92 -8.98 -8.92
N ASP A 468 -12.81 -8.85 -8.24
CA ASP A 468 -11.82 -7.80 -8.53
C ASP A 468 -10.92 -8.15 -9.74
N LEU A 469 -10.96 -9.39 -10.22
CA LEU A 469 -10.26 -9.83 -11.43
C LEU A 469 -11.12 -9.85 -12.69
N GLN A 470 -12.42 -9.52 -12.61
CA GLN A 470 -13.37 -9.65 -13.71
C GLN A 470 -13.13 -8.70 -14.90
N ASP A 471 -12.36 -7.64 -14.72
CA ASP A 471 -11.95 -6.74 -15.80
C ASP A 471 -10.51 -6.99 -16.29
N ALA A 472 -9.86 -8.02 -15.78
CA ALA A 472 -8.50 -8.46 -16.09
C ALA A 472 -7.39 -7.44 -15.88
N LEU A 473 -7.64 -6.24 -15.32
CA LEU A 473 -6.59 -5.21 -15.16
C LEU A 473 -5.46 -5.68 -14.26
N VAL A 474 -5.76 -6.36 -13.16
CA VAL A 474 -4.76 -6.91 -12.25
C VAL A 474 -3.98 -8.05 -12.92
N ILE A 475 -4.66 -8.93 -13.64
CA ILE A 475 -4.01 -10.03 -14.40
C ILE A 475 -3.02 -9.49 -15.42
N LEU A 476 -3.38 -8.42 -16.15
CA LEU A 476 -2.49 -7.77 -17.11
C LEU A 476 -1.25 -7.15 -16.41
N GLN A 477 -1.41 -6.55 -15.24
CA GLN A 477 -0.28 -6.07 -14.43
C GLN A 477 0.63 -7.23 -13.99
N LEU A 478 0.07 -8.37 -13.64
CA LEU A 478 0.82 -9.57 -13.27
C LEU A 478 1.61 -10.15 -14.48
N TYR A 479 1.09 -10.07 -15.70
CA TYR A 479 1.85 -10.43 -16.89
C TYR A 479 3.14 -9.60 -17.01
N GLU A 480 3.07 -8.30 -16.77
CA GLU A 480 4.29 -7.47 -16.75
C GLU A 480 5.29 -7.91 -15.67
N LYS A 481 4.80 -8.34 -14.51
CA LYS A 481 5.65 -8.87 -13.43
C LYS A 481 6.38 -10.16 -13.81
N ILE A 482 5.83 -10.94 -14.74
CA ILE A 482 6.47 -12.15 -15.29
C ILE A 482 7.18 -11.91 -16.64
N LYS A 483 7.46 -10.64 -16.97
CA LYS A 483 8.17 -10.22 -18.18
C LYS A 483 7.42 -10.49 -19.49
N VAL A 484 6.11 -10.59 -19.45
CA VAL A 484 5.23 -10.62 -20.61
C VAL A 484 4.79 -9.20 -20.93
N PRO A 485 5.17 -8.63 -22.09
CA PRO A 485 4.81 -7.27 -22.44
C PRO A 485 3.30 -7.14 -22.69
N VAL A 486 2.72 -6.05 -22.16
CA VAL A 486 1.30 -5.73 -22.33
C VAL A 486 1.16 -4.45 -23.13
N ASP A 487 0.40 -4.52 -24.20
CA ASP A 487 0.00 -3.33 -24.98
C ASP A 487 -1.21 -2.67 -24.32
N TRP A 488 -0.95 -1.70 -23.45
CA TRP A 488 -2.00 -1.00 -22.72
C TRP A 488 -2.91 -0.14 -23.58
N SER A 489 -2.56 0.12 -24.84
CA SER A 489 -3.45 0.81 -25.78
C SER A 489 -4.67 -0.02 -26.16
N LYS A 490 -4.57 -1.34 -26.05
CA LYS A 490 -5.68 -2.30 -26.27
C LYS A 490 -6.57 -2.52 -25.05
N VAL A 491 -6.20 -1.96 -23.91
CA VAL A 491 -6.85 -2.24 -22.61
C VAL A 491 -7.85 -1.14 -22.28
N ASN A 492 -9.08 -1.52 -22.00
CA ASN A 492 -10.11 -0.62 -21.52
C ASN A 492 -9.92 -0.36 -20.03
N LYS A 493 -9.98 0.90 -19.62
CA LYS A 493 -9.80 1.34 -18.23
C LYS A 493 -11.07 1.97 -17.68
N PRO A 494 -11.32 1.86 -16.35
CA PRO A 494 -12.42 2.58 -15.73
C PRO A 494 -12.20 4.10 -15.80
N PRO A 495 -13.29 4.92 -15.76
CA PRO A 495 -14.68 4.49 -15.60
C PRO A 495 -15.26 3.85 -16.87
N TYR A 496 -15.88 2.68 -16.72
CA TYR A 496 -16.53 2.02 -17.84
C TYR A 496 -17.86 2.70 -18.20
N PRO A 497 -18.26 2.74 -19.50
CA PRO A 497 -19.53 3.34 -19.91
C PRO A 497 -20.69 2.56 -19.30
N LYS A 498 -21.77 3.26 -18.91
CA LYS A 498 -22.96 2.61 -18.32
C LYS A 498 -23.56 1.52 -19.22
N LEU A 499 -23.56 1.76 -20.53
CA LEU A 499 -24.00 0.79 -21.53
C LEU A 499 -22.77 0.12 -22.14
N GLY A 500 -22.70 -1.21 -22.08
CA GLY A 500 -21.60 -1.99 -22.64
C GLY A 500 -20.38 -2.14 -21.74
N ALA A 501 -20.45 -1.78 -20.45
CA ALA A 501 -19.36 -1.95 -19.49
C ALA A 501 -18.81 -3.37 -19.47
N ASN A 502 -19.70 -4.37 -19.44
CA ASN A 502 -19.31 -5.77 -19.40
C ASN A 502 -18.57 -6.21 -20.66
N MET A 503 -18.96 -5.69 -21.83
CA MET A 503 -18.25 -5.97 -23.08
C MET A 503 -16.82 -5.43 -23.05
N LYS A 504 -16.60 -4.24 -22.48
CA LYS A 504 -15.26 -3.66 -22.32
C LYS A 504 -14.38 -4.46 -21.37
N LYS A 505 -14.94 -4.98 -20.29
CA LYS A 505 -14.26 -5.90 -19.39
C LYS A 505 -13.93 -7.23 -20.06
N LEU A 506 -14.87 -7.78 -20.83
CA LEU A 506 -14.65 -9.02 -21.58
C LEU A 506 -13.57 -8.88 -22.64
N GLU A 507 -13.49 -7.75 -23.35
CA GLU A 507 -12.39 -7.46 -24.28
C GLU A 507 -11.02 -7.55 -23.55
N ASN A 508 -10.90 -6.98 -22.35
CA ASN A 508 -9.70 -7.09 -21.53
C ASN A 508 -9.41 -8.55 -21.15
N CYS A 509 -10.42 -9.29 -20.73
CA CYS A 509 -10.27 -10.71 -20.36
C CYS A 509 -9.83 -11.57 -21.54
N ASN A 510 -10.38 -11.35 -22.73
CA ASN A 510 -9.96 -12.02 -23.96
C ASN A 510 -8.50 -11.74 -24.27
N TYR A 511 -8.08 -10.48 -24.14
CA TYR A 511 -6.66 -10.10 -24.33
C TYR A 511 -5.74 -10.76 -23.29
N ALA A 512 -6.15 -10.85 -22.03
CA ALA A 512 -5.40 -11.55 -20.99
C ALA A 512 -5.22 -13.05 -21.30
N ILE A 513 -6.25 -13.72 -21.82
CA ILE A 513 -6.17 -15.12 -22.25
C ILE A 513 -5.28 -15.28 -23.49
N GLU A 514 -5.35 -14.36 -24.44
CA GLU A 514 -4.46 -14.34 -25.61
C GLU A 514 -2.98 -14.26 -25.17
N LEU A 515 -2.62 -13.33 -24.27
CA LEU A 515 -1.28 -13.23 -23.74
C LEU A 515 -0.85 -14.48 -22.95
N GLY A 516 -1.77 -15.12 -22.26
CA GLY A 516 -1.54 -16.36 -21.57
C GLY A 516 -1.20 -17.52 -22.51
N LYS A 517 -1.84 -17.57 -23.68
CA LYS A 517 -1.54 -18.57 -24.74
C LYS A 517 -0.21 -18.26 -25.41
N GLN A 518 0.02 -17.02 -25.80
CA GLN A 518 1.25 -16.52 -26.41
C GLN A 518 1.46 -15.04 -26.00
N PRO A 519 2.61 -14.64 -25.44
CA PRO A 519 3.88 -15.39 -25.35
C PRO A 519 4.07 -16.23 -24.07
N ALA A 520 3.16 -16.15 -23.06
CA ALA A 520 3.37 -16.78 -21.76
C ALA A 520 3.38 -18.32 -21.81
N LYS A 521 2.75 -18.93 -22.81
CA LYS A 521 2.67 -20.39 -23.02
C LYS A 521 2.04 -21.13 -21.84
N PHE A 522 1.00 -20.55 -21.24
CA PHE A 522 0.23 -21.20 -20.19
C PHE A 522 -0.69 -22.28 -20.76
N SER A 523 -0.98 -23.28 -19.94
CA SER A 523 -2.00 -24.28 -20.26
C SER A 523 -3.40 -23.70 -19.96
N LEU A 524 -4.05 -23.17 -20.99
CA LEU A 524 -5.37 -22.54 -20.91
C LEU A 524 -6.41 -23.29 -21.76
N VAL A 525 -6.27 -24.60 -21.88
CA VAL A 525 -7.26 -25.42 -22.61
C VAL A 525 -8.58 -25.38 -21.87
N GLY A 526 -9.65 -24.99 -22.56
CA GLY A 526 -10.98 -24.84 -21.99
C GLY A 526 -11.19 -23.58 -21.15
N ILE A 527 -10.22 -22.64 -21.13
CA ILE A 527 -10.33 -21.34 -20.46
C ILE A 527 -10.45 -20.25 -21.51
N GLY A 528 -11.52 -19.48 -21.45
CA GLY A 528 -11.76 -18.31 -22.27
C GLY A 528 -11.84 -17.02 -21.45
N GLY A 529 -11.85 -15.88 -22.13
CA GLY A 529 -12.02 -14.58 -21.46
C GLY A 529 -13.33 -14.47 -20.70
N GLN A 530 -14.38 -15.13 -21.17
CA GLN A 530 -15.68 -15.16 -20.51
C GLN A 530 -15.59 -15.75 -19.09
N ASP A 531 -14.80 -16.80 -18.91
CA ASP A 531 -14.62 -17.43 -17.60
C ASP A 531 -14.03 -16.49 -16.53
N LEU A 532 -13.05 -15.65 -16.94
CA LEU A 532 -12.51 -14.61 -16.08
C LEU A 532 -13.53 -13.50 -15.83
N ASN A 533 -14.25 -13.09 -16.85
CA ASN A 533 -15.25 -12.03 -16.77
C ASN A 533 -16.44 -12.43 -15.90
N ASP A 534 -16.83 -13.71 -15.92
CA ASP A 534 -17.86 -14.27 -15.04
C ASP A 534 -17.38 -14.55 -13.61
N GLY A 535 -16.07 -14.43 -13.36
CA GLY A 535 -15.50 -14.75 -12.06
C GLY A 535 -15.54 -16.24 -11.71
N ASN A 536 -15.42 -17.13 -12.72
CA ASN A 536 -15.43 -18.57 -12.48
C ASN A 536 -14.25 -18.96 -11.56
N PRO A 537 -14.52 -19.53 -10.37
CA PRO A 537 -13.48 -19.78 -9.39
C PRO A 537 -12.39 -20.72 -9.87
N THR A 538 -12.75 -21.87 -10.39
CA THR A 538 -11.79 -22.91 -10.80
C THR A 538 -10.86 -22.41 -11.90
N LEU A 539 -11.41 -21.74 -12.91
CA LEU A 539 -10.66 -21.27 -14.08
C LEU A 539 -9.83 -20.03 -13.74
N THR A 540 -10.35 -19.11 -12.92
CA THR A 540 -9.59 -17.96 -12.43
C THR A 540 -8.39 -18.40 -11.59
N LEU A 541 -8.58 -19.34 -10.67
CA LEU A 541 -7.48 -19.89 -9.85
C LEU A 541 -6.42 -20.58 -10.70
N ALA A 542 -6.80 -21.27 -11.76
CA ALA A 542 -5.85 -21.91 -12.69
C ALA A 542 -4.96 -20.89 -13.40
N VAL A 543 -5.51 -19.77 -13.83
CA VAL A 543 -4.73 -18.67 -14.45
C VAL A 543 -3.79 -18.02 -13.43
N VAL A 544 -4.31 -17.69 -12.26
CA VAL A 544 -3.54 -17.04 -11.19
C VAL A 544 -2.39 -17.92 -10.72
N TRP A 545 -2.62 -19.22 -10.54
CA TRP A 545 -1.57 -20.15 -10.18
C TRP A 545 -0.45 -20.19 -11.22
N GLN A 546 -0.76 -20.24 -12.50
CA GLN A 546 0.24 -20.24 -13.56
C GLN A 546 1.07 -18.95 -13.56
N LEU A 547 0.44 -17.80 -13.27
CA LEU A 547 1.15 -16.53 -13.08
C LEU A 547 2.10 -16.57 -11.88
N MET A 548 1.66 -17.04 -10.72
CA MET A 548 2.48 -17.16 -9.52
C MET A 548 3.63 -18.15 -9.72
N ARG A 549 3.36 -19.29 -10.34
CA ARG A 549 4.39 -20.30 -10.66
C ARG A 549 5.47 -19.72 -11.57
N ARG A 550 5.05 -19.04 -12.64
CA ARG A 550 5.98 -18.39 -13.57
C ARG A 550 6.81 -17.30 -12.90
N TYR A 551 6.19 -16.48 -12.07
CA TYR A 551 6.89 -15.46 -11.28
C TYR A 551 7.95 -16.09 -10.38
N THR A 552 7.63 -17.16 -9.68
CA THR A 552 8.53 -17.86 -8.78
C THR A 552 9.73 -18.47 -9.54
N LEU A 553 9.46 -19.10 -10.68
CA LEU A 553 10.51 -19.68 -11.53
C LEU A 553 11.40 -18.61 -12.17
N ASN A 554 10.83 -17.49 -12.61
CA ASN A 554 11.61 -16.39 -13.17
C ASN A 554 12.61 -15.80 -12.15
N VAL A 555 12.24 -15.71 -10.88
CA VAL A 555 13.18 -15.28 -9.82
C VAL A 555 14.37 -16.22 -9.72
N LEU A 556 14.15 -17.53 -9.79
CA LEU A 556 15.24 -18.53 -9.80
C LEU A 556 16.11 -18.44 -11.06
N GLU A 557 15.50 -18.24 -12.20
CA GLU A 557 16.21 -18.09 -13.49
C GLU A 557 17.09 -16.84 -13.49
N ASP A 558 16.60 -15.74 -12.95
CA ASP A 558 17.37 -14.48 -12.80
C ASP A 558 18.58 -14.64 -11.85
N LEU A 559 18.44 -15.42 -10.79
CA LEU A 559 19.51 -15.70 -9.83
C LEU A 559 20.52 -16.73 -10.38
N GLY A 560 20.10 -17.60 -11.29
CA GLY A 560 20.87 -18.68 -11.90
C GLY A 560 21.45 -18.34 -13.28
N ASP A 561 21.74 -17.07 -13.56
CA ASP A 561 22.32 -16.60 -14.84
C ASP A 561 21.49 -17.04 -16.08
N GLY A 562 20.18 -17.08 -15.96
CA GLY A 562 19.26 -17.42 -17.04
C GLY A 562 19.05 -18.93 -17.29
N GLN A 563 19.58 -19.77 -16.42
CA GLN A 563 19.31 -21.22 -16.51
C GLN A 563 17.84 -21.48 -16.15
N LYS A 564 17.16 -22.26 -17.00
CA LYS A 564 15.74 -22.58 -16.76
C LYS A 564 15.57 -23.40 -15.49
N ALA A 565 14.63 -22.95 -14.64
CA ALA A 565 14.19 -23.65 -13.44
C ALA A 565 12.89 -24.42 -13.71
N ASN A 566 12.81 -25.63 -13.18
CA ASN A 566 11.60 -26.46 -13.18
C ASN A 566 11.52 -27.26 -11.86
N ASP A 567 10.48 -28.06 -11.71
CA ASP A 567 10.26 -28.84 -10.48
C ASP A 567 11.43 -29.80 -10.20
N GLU A 568 11.98 -30.44 -11.24
CA GLU A 568 13.11 -31.39 -11.13
C GLU A 568 14.37 -30.66 -10.64
N THR A 569 14.69 -29.49 -11.19
CA THR A 569 15.88 -28.72 -10.78
C THR A 569 15.78 -28.27 -9.33
N ILE A 570 14.57 -27.91 -8.87
CA ILE A 570 14.33 -27.53 -7.47
C ILE A 570 14.52 -28.73 -6.55
N VAL A 571 13.91 -29.87 -6.87
CA VAL A 571 14.02 -31.11 -6.06
C VAL A 571 15.47 -31.58 -5.99
N ASN A 572 16.20 -31.57 -7.10
CA ASN A 572 17.61 -31.95 -7.13
C ASN A 572 18.49 -31.04 -6.30
N TRP A 573 18.24 -29.72 -6.39
CA TRP A 573 18.95 -28.75 -5.57
C TRP A 573 18.67 -28.98 -4.07
N VAL A 574 17.41 -29.19 -3.68
CA VAL A 574 17.01 -29.45 -2.29
C VAL A 574 17.74 -30.67 -1.76
N ASN A 575 17.66 -31.79 -2.44
CA ASN A 575 18.26 -33.04 -2.00
C ASN A 575 19.79 -32.95 -1.97
N GLY A 576 20.41 -32.30 -2.95
CA GLY A 576 21.83 -32.02 -2.97
C GLY A 576 22.29 -31.19 -1.80
N THR A 577 21.60 -30.09 -1.52
CA THR A 577 21.89 -29.19 -0.39
C THR A 577 21.74 -29.89 0.96
N LEU A 578 20.69 -30.71 1.14
CA LEU A 578 20.49 -31.51 2.34
C LEU A 578 21.62 -32.54 2.53
N ALA A 579 22.02 -33.25 1.48
CA ALA A 579 23.08 -34.24 1.51
C ALA A 579 24.44 -33.62 1.83
N GLU A 580 24.79 -32.50 1.18
CA GLU A 580 26.01 -31.74 1.47
C GLU A 580 26.12 -31.26 2.90
N ALA A 581 24.99 -30.89 3.51
CA ALA A 581 24.90 -30.50 4.91
C ALA A 581 24.85 -31.69 5.90
N GLY A 582 24.95 -32.93 5.41
CA GLY A 582 24.85 -34.13 6.24
C GLY A 582 23.48 -34.40 6.84
N LYS A 583 22.44 -33.88 6.25
CA LYS A 583 21.06 -34.13 6.68
C LYS A 583 20.56 -35.47 6.13
N THR A 584 19.70 -36.14 6.89
CA THR A 584 19.12 -37.43 6.51
C THR A 584 17.78 -37.33 5.78
N THR A 585 17.17 -36.15 5.80
CA THR A 585 15.92 -35.87 5.12
C THR A 585 16.12 -35.66 3.61
N SER A 586 15.12 -36.03 2.83
CA SER A 586 15.05 -35.82 1.40
C SER A 586 13.59 -35.75 0.95
N ILE A 587 13.36 -35.27 -0.26
CA ILE A 587 12.03 -35.25 -0.89
C ILE A 587 12.09 -35.93 -2.24
N GLN A 588 11.04 -36.69 -2.62
CA GLN A 588 10.92 -37.29 -3.96
C GLN A 588 10.32 -36.30 -4.97
N ASN A 589 9.31 -35.58 -4.57
CA ASN A 589 8.61 -34.55 -5.33
C ASN A 589 7.79 -33.70 -4.35
N PHE A 590 7.04 -32.73 -4.86
CA PHE A 590 6.24 -31.83 -4.01
C PHE A 590 4.93 -32.43 -3.46
N LYS A 591 4.64 -33.69 -3.81
CA LYS A 591 3.53 -34.48 -3.26
C LYS A 591 3.98 -35.50 -2.21
N ASP A 592 5.28 -35.52 -1.90
CA ASP A 592 5.85 -36.45 -0.92
C ASP A 592 5.21 -36.23 0.46
N LYS A 593 4.55 -37.26 0.96
CA LYS A 593 3.84 -37.21 2.24
C LYS A 593 4.76 -36.92 3.44
N ASN A 594 6.05 -37.21 3.33
CA ASN A 594 7.02 -36.91 4.39
C ASN A 594 7.20 -35.39 4.61
N ILE A 595 6.84 -34.56 3.64
CA ILE A 595 6.83 -33.10 3.78
C ILE A 595 5.88 -32.63 4.87
N SER A 596 4.84 -33.41 5.19
CA SER A 596 3.85 -33.11 6.22
C SER A 596 4.45 -32.82 7.61
N THR A 597 5.59 -33.40 7.92
CA THR A 597 6.32 -33.19 9.19
C THR A 597 7.10 -31.88 9.22
N SER A 598 7.30 -31.23 8.08
CA SER A 598 8.16 -30.06 7.86
C SER A 598 9.65 -30.30 8.16
N LEU A 599 10.08 -31.51 8.46
CA LEU A 599 11.47 -31.80 8.82
C LEU A 599 12.44 -31.55 7.66
N ALA A 600 12.04 -31.90 6.43
CA ALA A 600 12.84 -31.58 5.25
C ALA A 600 13.02 -30.06 5.06
N VAL A 601 11.96 -29.29 5.32
CA VAL A 601 12.00 -27.81 5.24
C VAL A 601 12.90 -27.24 6.34
N VAL A 602 12.76 -27.71 7.57
CA VAL A 602 13.59 -27.29 8.72
C VAL A 602 15.06 -27.58 8.47
N ASP A 603 15.37 -28.81 8.02
CA ASP A 603 16.74 -29.23 7.73
C ASP A 603 17.34 -28.44 6.55
N LEU A 604 16.51 -28.13 5.54
CA LEU A 604 16.94 -27.31 4.41
C LEU A 604 17.28 -25.88 4.83
N ILE A 605 16.47 -25.29 5.71
CA ILE A 605 16.72 -23.95 6.27
C ILE A 605 18.07 -23.93 7.00
N ASP A 606 18.34 -24.95 7.84
CA ASP A 606 19.61 -25.06 8.53
C ASP A 606 20.78 -25.32 7.57
N ALA A 607 20.56 -26.07 6.51
CA ALA A 607 21.57 -26.30 5.45
C ALA A 607 21.92 -25.02 4.69
N VAL A 608 20.93 -24.19 4.39
CA VAL A 608 21.11 -22.89 3.71
C VAL A 608 21.80 -21.87 4.60
N GLN A 609 21.40 -21.80 5.86
CA GLN A 609 22.00 -20.92 6.88
C GLN A 609 22.24 -21.69 8.18
N PRO A 610 23.42 -22.29 8.34
CA PRO A 610 23.74 -23.09 9.52
C PRO A 610 23.54 -22.32 10.83
N GLY A 611 22.93 -22.98 11.80
CA GLY A 611 22.65 -22.42 13.12
C GLY A 611 21.36 -21.59 13.21
N SER A 612 20.58 -21.47 12.12
CA SER A 612 19.32 -20.72 12.13
C SER A 612 18.15 -21.46 12.77
N ILE A 613 18.24 -22.77 12.88
CA ILE A 613 17.22 -23.63 13.52
C ILE A 613 17.60 -23.96 14.94
N ASN A 614 16.71 -23.69 15.88
CA ASN A 614 16.75 -24.26 17.21
C ASN A 614 16.00 -25.58 17.21
N TYR A 615 16.74 -26.69 17.16
CA TYR A 615 16.16 -28.03 17.09
C TYR A 615 15.41 -28.47 18.36
N ASP A 616 15.62 -27.80 19.50
CA ASP A 616 14.84 -28.06 20.71
C ASP A 616 13.36 -27.68 20.55
N LEU A 617 13.05 -26.84 19.57
CA LEU A 617 11.69 -26.44 19.21
C LEU A 617 11.04 -27.33 18.14
N VAL A 618 11.80 -28.28 17.59
CA VAL A 618 11.36 -29.13 16.48
C VAL A 618 11.18 -30.57 16.98
N LYS A 619 9.98 -31.10 16.85
CA LYS A 619 9.72 -32.50 17.18
C LYS A 619 9.98 -33.38 15.96
N ARG A 620 10.75 -34.47 16.15
CA ARG A 620 11.15 -35.38 15.07
C ARG A 620 10.43 -36.72 15.08
N ASP A 621 10.11 -37.24 16.25
CA ASP A 621 9.57 -38.58 16.41
C ASP A 621 8.17 -38.56 17.01
N ASN A 622 7.34 -39.51 16.59
CA ASN A 622 5.97 -39.71 17.12
C ASN A 622 5.13 -38.41 17.08
N LEU A 623 5.12 -37.73 15.92
CA LEU A 623 4.45 -36.46 15.72
C LEU A 623 2.92 -36.65 15.73
N THR A 624 2.26 -35.84 16.57
CA THR A 624 0.82 -35.62 16.47
C THR A 624 0.55 -34.58 15.38
N ASP A 625 -0.72 -34.39 14.99
CA ASP A 625 -1.11 -33.36 14.05
C ASP A 625 -0.77 -31.94 14.56
N GLU A 626 -0.88 -31.74 15.87
CA GLU A 626 -0.44 -30.49 16.51
C GLU A 626 1.08 -30.28 16.40
N ASP A 627 1.86 -31.35 16.61
CA ASP A 627 3.32 -31.28 16.45
C ASP A 627 3.73 -30.93 15.03
N LYS A 628 3.07 -31.53 14.03
CA LYS A 628 3.29 -31.19 12.61
C LYS A 628 2.97 -29.74 12.32
N HIS A 629 1.86 -29.24 12.85
CA HIS A 629 1.44 -27.85 12.70
C HIS A 629 2.44 -26.89 13.36
N ASN A 630 2.90 -27.19 14.56
CA ASN A 630 3.91 -26.40 15.27
C ASN A 630 5.26 -26.39 14.53
N ASN A 631 5.69 -27.53 13.99
CA ASN A 631 6.88 -27.59 13.14
C ASN A 631 6.73 -26.72 11.90
N ALA A 632 5.57 -26.78 11.24
CA ALA A 632 5.28 -26.00 10.05
C ALA A 632 5.26 -24.47 10.33
N LYS A 633 4.63 -24.04 11.42
CA LYS A 633 4.62 -22.63 11.86
C LYS A 633 6.05 -22.12 12.08
N TYR A 634 6.86 -22.89 12.78
CA TYR A 634 8.25 -22.56 13.04
C TYR A 634 9.07 -22.52 11.74
N ALA A 635 8.93 -23.53 10.88
CA ALA A 635 9.62 -23.62 9.60
C ALA A 635 9.33 -22.41 8.69
N VAL A 636 8.06 -22.05 8.52
CA VAL A 636 7.64 -20.91 7.70
C VAL A 636 8.24 -19.60 8.26
N SER A 637 8.17 -19.39 9.56
CA SER A 637 8.69 -18.19 10.21
C SER A 637 10.21 -18.10 10.09
N VAL A 638 10.95 -19.17 10.31
CA VAL A 638 12.41 -19.16 10.17
C VAL A 638 12.85 -19.02 8.70
N ALA A 639 12.12 -19.60 7.75
CA ALA A 639 12.36 -19.38 6.33
C ALA A 639 12.31 -17.88 5.98
N ARG A 640 11.30 -17.17 6.47
CA ARG A 640 11.18 -15.70 6.33
C ARG A 640 12.30 -14.95 7.05
N LYS A 641 12.67 -15.41 8.23
CA LYS A 641 13.75 -14.84 9.05
C LYS A 641 15.09 -14.88 8.35
N ILE A 642 15.42 -15.94 7.65
CA ILE A 642 16.66 -16.06 6.88
C ILE A 642 16.61 -15.36 5.51
N GLY A 643 15.49 -14.79 5.13
CA GLY A 643 15.34 -13.97 3.93
C GLY A 643 14.53 -14.58 2.79
N ALA A 644 13.84 -15.71 3.00
CA ALA A 644 12.95 -16.30 2.01
C ALA A 644 11.55 -15.68 2.07
N ARG A 645 11.04 -15.21 0.94
CA ARG A 645 9.71 -14.58 0.86
C ARG A 645 8.62 -15.63 0.63
N VAL A 646 8.27 -16.34 1.69
CA VAL A 646 7.30 -17.43 1.67
C VAL A 646 5.87 -16.91 1.87
N TYR A 647 4.99 -17.22 0.93
CA TYR A 647 3.54 -16.91 1.00
C TYR A 647 2.70 -18.08 1.49
N ALA A 648 3.21 -19.31 1.39
CA ALA A 648 2.55 -20.51 1.87
C ALA A 648 2.25 -20.42 3.38
N LEU A 649 1.16 -21.04 3.78
CA LEU A 649 0.73 -21.12 5.17
C LEU A 649 1.20 -22.46 5.79
N PRO A 650 1.31 -22.55 7.13
CA PRO A 650 1.69 -23.79 7.79
C PRO A 650 0.84 -24.99 7.39
N ASP A 651 -0.46 -24.80 7.22
CA ASP A 651 -1.39 -25.85 6.78
C ASP A 651 -1.05 -26.41 5.39
N ASP A 652 -0.49 -25.60 4.51
CA ASP A 652 -0.05 -26.05 3.18
C ASP A 652 1.08 -27.09 3.25
N LEU A 653 1.95 -26.97 4.25
CA LEU A 653 2.99 -27.96 4.52
C LEU A 653 2.42 -29.22 5.17
N VAL A 654 1.55 -29.08 6.16
CA VAL A 654 0.95 -30.22 6.87
C VAL A 654 0.09 -31.07 5.94
N GLU A 655 -0.70 -30.45 5.09
CA GLU A 655 -1.57 -31.12 4.11
C GLU A 655 -0.83 -31.53 2.83
N VAL A 656 0.40 -31.07 2.66
CA VAL A 656 1.22 -31.26 1.47
C VAL A 656 0.52 -30.76 0.19
N ASN A 657 0.17 -29.47 0.20
CA ASN A 657 -0.35 -28.81 -1.01
C ASN A 657 0.78 -28.63 -2.02
N PRO A 658 0.77 -29.35 -3.15
CA PRO A 658 1.93 -29.38 -4.05
C PRO A 658 2.32 -28.03 -4.63
N LYS A 659 1.34 -27.17 -4.91
CA LYS A 659 1.56 -25.83 -5.43
C LYS A 659 2.31 -24.97 -4.41
N MET A 660 1.83 -24.91 -3.19
CA MET A 660 2.42 -24.09 -2.13
C MET A 660 3.74 -24.69 -1.63
N VAL A 661 3.84 -25.99 -1.53
CA VAL A 661 5.09 -26.69 -1.21
C VAL A 661 6.19 -26.35 -2.22
N MET A 662 5.88 -26.38 -3.52
CA MET A 662 6.80 -25.95 -4.58
C MET A 662 7.32 -24.54 -4.33
N THR A 663 6.45 -23.60 -3.99
CA THR A 663 6.84 -22.20 -3.71
C THR A 663 7.76 -22.08 -2.51
N VAL A 664 7.56 -22.86 -1.47
CA VAL A 664 8.44 -22.88 -0.28
C VAL A 664 9.85 -23.31 -0.66
N PHE A 665 9.99 -24.42 -1.32
CA PHE A 665 11.30 -24.94 -1.75
C PHE A 665 11.97 -24.02 -2.77
N ALA A 666 11.20 -23.45 -3.70
CA ALA A 666 11.73 -22.48 -4.65
C ALA A 666 12.25 -21.20 -3.97
N CYS A 667 11.55 -20.67 -2.97
CA CYS A 667 12.01 -19.51 -2.22
C CYS A 667 13.28 -19.80 -1.41
N LEU A 668 13.37 -20.97 -0.81
CA LEU A 668 14.58 -21.40 -0.10
C LEU A 668 15.76 -21.62 -1.05
N MET A 669 15.51 -22.19 -2.24
CA MET A 669 16.51 -22.28 -3.29
C MET A 669 17.02 -20.89 -3.69
N GLY A 670 16.11 -19.95 -3.93
CA GLY A 670 16.47 -18.57 -4.25
C GLY A 670 17.31 -17.90 -3.16
N ARG A 671 17.01 -18.17 -1.88
CA ARG A 671 17.84 -17.70 -0.78
C ARG A 671 19.22 -18.35 -0.75
N GLY A 672 19.31 -19.65 -1.01
CA GLY A 672 20.58 -20.37 -1.07
C GLY A 672 21.48 -19.97 -2.24
N MET A 673 20.89 -19.55 -3.35
CA MET A 673 21.62 -19.06 -4.53
C MET A 673 22.18 -17.65 -4.37
N LYS A 674 21.59 -16.82 -3.52
CA LYS A 674 22.15 -15.50 -3.17
C LYS A 674 23.42 -15.73 -2.36
N LYS A 675 24.57 -15.64 -3.00
CA LYS A 675 25.84 -15.57 -2.27
C LYS A 675 25.81 -14.32 -1.37
N VAL A 676 25.99 -14.52 -0.07
CA VAL A 676 26.08 -13.47 0.94
C VAL A 676 27.35 -12.64 0.71
#